data_bc9a5770e6a7380a404cfe75eec5aead
#
_entry.id   bc9a5770e6a7380a404cfe75eec5aead
#
_cell.length_a   1.000
_cell.length_b   1.000
_cell.length_c   1.000
_cell.angle_alpha   90.00
_cell.angle_beta   90.00
_cell.angle_gamma   90.00
#
_symmetry.space_group_name_H-M   'P 1'
#
loop_
_entity.id
_entity.type
_entity.pdbx_description
1 polymer ?
#
loop_
_entity_poly.entity_id
_entity_poly.type
_entity_poly.pdbx_seq_one_letter_code
_entity_poly.pdbx_strand_id
1 'polypeptide(L)'
;MRTTPIGCLALLAGTLPCPAPAQSTGDAVADSVVVTGQRAAYRSLAVAGATKTDALPLDLPQSVRTLGADLLQDAGVTTLSGALDLASGIARQSDLGGLWDSYAMRGFTGDPNFGADYLVNGFSASRGYNGMRDAAGTQSIEILKGPASALYGRGEPGGTVNIVTRKPRFAPQYGIDLSLASFRTRRIAADLTGPLSGTVAYRLNLAHQDGDSFRDLLHTERTYAAPSFLWHAGDDTTVSYEIEATRQRTPFDRGIPAIGGRLDGPEALPVSRFLGEPADGAMTVKSLGHQLFVQHGLARGWSLQGGASYRDSALQGYSSEANDLLADGRTLRRQRRHRDFSATDRSARLELLGSASTWGVGHGLLFGADGYRFDDTRVQMRRNPSTANPYAIDIRNPVYGAAAAPLALSIDTVEHQRAQALYAQDQLTLAPRWKALVGVRLDRYRQTVINHRTATVNRQRLHATSPRAGLVYQPTATTSLYASSARGFRPNSGIGIDNAAFPAEASRAHEIGAKVETPGGIAATLALYRIDKDNVLTPNPVNTDFSLPAGAVASKGLELDLAGRLRRGLRLSAAYAYTDARVTRGDNTIRSGSRFPNVPRHGGNLLLVAGDDGASLGAGVTYVGERFGDVAASSDFRLPAYTTTRLLAAYAPDKRWRLALNVDNLFDRRYFASAYSQLWVAPGSIRSARATLSYRY
;
A
#
# COMPACT_ATOMS: atom_id res chain seq x y z
N MET A 1 -36.27 -1.59 -8.67
CA MET A 1 -37.02 -0.66 -7.81
C MET A 1 -37.56 -1.40 -6.61
N ARG A 2 -36.98 -1.24 -5.48
CA ARG A 2 -37.57 -1.37 -4.13
C ARG A 2 -36.46 -1.01 -3.14
N THR A 3 -36.57 0.18 -2.61
CA THR A 3 -35.76 0.73 -1.54
C THR A 3 -36.29 0.22 -0.20
N THR A 4 -35.45 -0.45 0.57
CA THR A 4 -35.69 -0.72 1.99
C THR A 4 -34.77 0.17 2.81
N PRO A 5 -35.29 0.94 3.78
CA PRO A 5 -34.47 1.78 4.65
C PRO A 5 -33.81 0.91 5.74
N ILE A 6 -32.53 1.16 5.97
CA ILE A 6 -31.78 0.59 7.11
C ILE A 6 -32.18 1.39 8.34
N GLY A 7 -32.93 0.72 9.23
CA GLY A 7 -33.36 1.30 10.50
C GLY A 7 -32.20 1.51 11.47
N CYS A 8 -32.21 2.63 12.17
CA CYS A 8 -31.33 2.93 13.29
C CYS A 8 -31.52 1.91 14.42
N LEU A 9 -30.50 1.17 14.78
CA LEU A 9 -30.46 0.33 15.98
C LEU A 9 -30.11 1.24 17.17
N ALA A 10 -31.10 1.51 18.02
CA ALA A 10 -30.90 2.17 19.31
C ALA A 10 -30.28 1.17 20.30
N LEU A 11 -29.10 1.46 20.83
CA LEU A 11 -28.45 0.70 21.90
C LEU A 11 -29.07 1.09 23.25
N LEU A 12 -29.81 0.17 23.86
CA LEU A 12 -30.20 0.20 25.27
C LEU A 12 -28.99 -0.18 26.14
N ALA A 13 -28.55 0.76 26.98
CA ALA A 13 -27.55 0.52 28.01
C ALA A 13 -28.19 -0.20 29.20
N GLY A 14 -27.94 -1.51 29.29
CA GLY A 14 -28.29 -2.32 30.49
C GLY A 14 -27.08 -2.43 31.39
N THR A 15 -27.18 -2.01 32.66
CA THR A 15 -26.15 -2.17 33.68
C THR A 15 -26.10 -3.62 34.16
N LEU A 16 -24.97 -4.30 33.99
CA LEU A 16 -24.66 -5.60 34.59
C LEU A 16 -23.63 -5.44 35.71
N PRO A 17 -23.77 -6.19 36.81
CA PRO A 17 -22.87 -6.08 37.97
C PRO A 17 -21.53 -6.78 37.71
N CYS A 18 -20.48 -6.16 38.26
CA CYS A 18 -19.08 -6.58 38.15
C CYS A 18 -18.80 -7.69 39.19
N PRO A 19 -18.23 -8.85 38.84
CA PRO A 19 -17.60 -9.74 39.81
C PRO A 19 -16.12 -9.38 40.06
N ALA A 20 -15.69 -9.55 41.32
CA ALA A 20 -14.36 -9.25 41.82
C ALA A 20 -13.29 -10.20 41.25
N PRO A 21 -11.98 -9.78 41.23
CA PRO A 21 -10.91 -10.54 40.60
C PRO A 21 -10.41 -11.68 41.52
N ALA A 22 -10.32 -12.89 40.95
CA ALA A 22 -9.56 -13.99 41.53
C ALA A 22 -8.11 -13.92 41.02
N GLN A 23 -7.14 -13.88 41.96
CA GLN A 23 -5.72 -14.07 41.67
C GLN A 23 -5.47 -15.55 41.37
N SER A 24 -4.84 -15.86 40.25
CA SER A 24 -4.21 -17.15 39.97
C SER A 24 -2.76 -16.93 39.57
N THR A 25 -1.86 -17.49 40.39
CA THR A 25 -0.46 -17.75 40.04
C THR A 25 -0.39 -18.97 39.14
N GLY A 26 0.24 -18.86 38.01
CA GLY A 26 0.45 -20.00 37.10
C GLY A 26 1.46 -19.69 36.01
N ASP A 27 2.46 -20.50 35.94
CA ASP A 27 3.71 -20.42 35.18
C ASP A 27 3.57 -20.33 33.66
N ALA A 28 4.67 -19.87 33.06
CA ALA A 28 4.96 -19.58 31.68
C ALA A 28 4.37 -20.57 30.64
N VAL A 29 3.44 -20.08 29.84
CA VAL A 29 3.05 -20.66 28.54
C VAL A 29 3.77 -19.88 27.45
N ALA A 30 4.37 -20.60 26.50
CA ALA A 30 5.12 -20.06 25.37
C ALA A 30 4.39 -18.91 24.68
N ASP A 31 5.05 -17.76 24.62
CA ASP A 31 4.55 -16.53 24.03
C ASP A 31 4.14 -16.73 22.57
N SER A 32 2.85 -16.87 22.36
CA SER A 32 2.27 -16.41 21.08
C SER A 32 2.58 -14.92 20.97
N VAL A 33 3.05 -14.46 19.80
CA VAL A 33 3.47 -13.07 19.55
C VAL A 33 2.34 -12.09 19.91
N VAL A 34 2.19 -11.85 21.20
CA VAL A 34 1.61 -10.64 21.73
C VAL A 34 2.78 -9.66 21.80
N VAL A 35 2.93 -8.82 20.78
CA VAL A 35 3.77 -7.63 20.89
C VAL A 35 3.20 -6.81 22.03
N THR A 36 3.65 -7.12 23.26
CA THR A 36 3.38 -6.34 24.45
C THR A 36 4.00 -4.98 24.20
N GLY A 37 3.15 -3.99 23.96
CA GLY A 37 3.55 -2.65 23.57
C GLY A 37 4.32 -1.91 24.66
N GLN A 38 5.61 -2.17 24.80
CA GLN A 38 6.50 -1.11 25.16
C GLN A 38 6.51 -0.11 24.01
N ARG A 39 6.12 1.14 24.27
CA ARG A 39 6.21 2.23 23.29
C ARG A 39 7.65 2.35 22.84
N ALA A 40 7.99 1.68 21.74
CA ALA A 40 9.35 1.60 21.21
C ALA A 40 9.74 2.88 20.44
N ALA A 41 9.07 4.00 20.71
CA ALA A 41 9.35 5.34 20.18
C ALA A 41 9.76 5.31 18.68
N TYR A 42 8.86 4.82 17.81
CA TYR A 42 9.04 4.68 16.35
C TYR A 42 9.96 3.53 15.89
N ARG A 43 10.57 2.77 16.81
CA ARG A 43 11.40 1.60 16.50
C ARG A 43 10.57 0.32 16.48
N SER A 44 10.82 -0.59 15.55
CA SER A 44 10.28 -1.95 15.59
C SER A 44 11.22 -2.90 16.32
N LEU A 45 10.67 -3.77 17.15
CA LEU A 45 11.44 -4.80 17.86
C LEU A 45 11.48 -6.12 17.10
N ALA A 46 10.51 -6.38 16.22
CA ALA A 46 10.45 -7.58 15.39
C ALA A 46 9.79 -7.26 14.04
N VAL A 47 10.09 -8.05 13.03
CA VAL A 47 9.55 -7.95 11.68
C VAL A 47 9.18 -9.34 11.18
N ALA A 48 7.90 -9.68 11.22
CA ALA A 48 7.42 -10.99 10.78
C ALA A 48 7.27 -11.08 9.25
N GLY A 49 6.93 -9.98 8.58
CA GLY A 49 6.68 -9.96 7.14
C GLY A 49 7.90 -10.31 6.28
N ALA A 50 9.12 -10.02 6.75
CA ALA A 50 10.34 -10.25 5.95
C ALA A 50 10.73 -11.73 5.84
N THR A 51 10.37 -12.54 6.81
CA THR A 51 10.78 -13.96 6.90
C THR A 51 9.62 -14.90 7.17
N LYS A 52 8.43 -14.40 7.47
CA LYS A 52 7.27 -15.13 8.02
C LYS A 52 7.56 -15.79 9.37
N THR A 53 8.60 -15.31 10.04
CA THR A 53 9.06 -15.72 11.37
C THR A 53 9.36 -14.47 12.18
N ASP A 54 9.44 -14.60 13.49
CA ASP A 54 9.82 -13.50 14.37
C ASP A 54 11.33 -13.26 14.29
N ALA A 55 11.74 -12.36 13.39
CA ALA A 55 13.14 -12.02 13.20
C ALA A 55 13.45 -10.61 13.72
N LEU A 56 14.60 -10.48 14.37
CA LEU A 56 15.13 -9.17 14.76
C LEU A 56 15.58 -8.41 13.51
N PRO A 57 15.33 -7.10 13.40
CA PRO A 57 15.77 -6.31 12.25
C PRO A 57 17.26 -6.44 11.95
N LEU A 58 18.12 -6.53 12.99
CA LEU A 58 19.58 -6.69 12.84
C LEU A 58 19.99 -8.05 12.25
N ASP A 59 19.14 -9.08 12.34
CA ASP A 59 19.43 -10.43 11.84
C ASP A 59 19.07 -10.61 10.38
N LEU A 60 18.37 -9.64 9.78
CA LEU A 60 17.85 -9.76 8.42
C LEU A 60 18.83 -9.20 7.39
N PRO A 61 19.20 -9.96 6.34
CA PRO A 61 20.00 -9.45 5.23
C PRO A 61 19.15 -8.69 4.20
N GLN A 62 18.30 -7.78 4.68
CA GLN A 62 17.35 -7.02 3.86
C GLN A 62 17.01 -5.71 4.55
N SER A 63 16.86 -4.63 3.78
CA SER A 63 16.31 -3.38 4.29
C SER A 63 14.83 -3.54 4.57
N VAL A 64 14.40 -3.24 5.79
CA VAL A 64 13.01 -3.24 6.23
C VAL A 64 12.74 -1.97 7.02
N ARG A 65 11.64 -1.30 6.71
CA ARG A 65 11.15 -0.16 7.47
C ARG A 65 9.80 -0.49 8.08
N THR A 66 9.66 -0.35 9.37
CA THR A 66 8.36 -0.47 10.05
C THR A 66 7.86 0.91 10.49
N LEU A 67 6.62 1.21 10.15
CA LEU A 67 5.89 2.38 10.60
C LEU A 67 4.89 1.92 11.68
N GLY A 68 5.23 2.13 12.94
CA GLY A 68 4.42 1.69 14.09
C GLY A 68 3.27 2.65 14.39
N ALA A 69 2.32 2.18 15.22
CA ALA A 69 1.12 2.93 15.60
C ALA A 69 1.42 4.32 16.20
N ASP A 70 2.47 4.45 17.01
CA ASP A 70 2.84 5.73 17.61
C ASP A 70 3.26 6.77 16.55
N LEU A 71 4.04 6.36 15.55
CA LEU A 71 4.43 7.21 14.43
C LEU A 71 3.22 7.61 13.58
N LEU A 72 2.35 6.65 13.27
CA LEU A 72 1.14 6.88 12.49
C LEU A 72 0.18 7.84 13.20
N GLN A 73 0.05 7.70 14.53
CA GLN A 73 -0.78 8.56 15.35
C GLN A 73 -0.20 9.98 15.44
N ASP A 74 1.09 10.13 15.75
CA ASP A 74 1.73 11.44 15.84
C ASP A 74 1.68 12.17 14.50
N ALA A 75 1.94 11.49 13.39
CA ALA A 75 1.85 12.06 12.04
C ALA A 75 0.40 12.31 11.57
N GLY A 76 -0.63 11.93 12.35
CA GLY A 76 -2.04 12.11 11.99
C GLY A 76 -2.47 11.32 10.76
N VAL A 77 -1.88 10.16 10.52
CA VAL A 77 -2.13 9.33 9.34
C VAL A 77 -3.51 8.68 9.40
N THR A 78 -4.29 8.80 8.32
CA THR A 78 -5.62 8.16 8.17
C THR A 78 -5.72 7.22 6.97
N THR A 79 -4.71 7.19 6.11
CA THR A 79 -4.68 6.34 4.90
C THR A 79 -3.31 5.69 4.73
N LEU A 80 -3.26 4.58 3.98
CA LEU A 80 -2.01 3.90 3.61
C LEU A 80 -1.06 4.85 2.88
N SER A 81 -1.54 5.57 1.86
CA SER A 81 -0.70 6.52 1.10
C SER A 81 -0.06 7.58 2.00
N GLY A 82 -0.81 8.11 2.99
CA GLY A 82 -0.26 9.07 3.96
C GLY A 82 0.81 8.47 4.87
N ALA A 83 0.71 7.18 5.19
CA ALA A 83 1.75 6.46 5.95
C ALA A 83 3.02 6.28 5.12
N LEU A 84 2.88 5.90 3.85
CA LEU A 84 3.99 5.59 2.96
C LEU A 84 4.86 6.81 2.62
N ASP A 85 4.32 8.02 2.71
CA ASP A 85 5.10 9.26 2.60
C ASP A 85 6.20 9.40 3.69
N LEU A 86 6.11 8.60 4.77
CA LEU A 86 7.09 8.60 5.88
C LEU A 86 8.26 7.62 5.67
N ALA A 87 8.32 6.95 4.52
CA ALA A 87 9.34 5.94 4.21
C ALA A 87 10.24 6.37 3.05
N SER A 88 11.45 5.81 2.99
CA SER A 88 12.39 6.05 1.89
C SER A 88 12.05 5.26 0.64
N GLY A 89 12.43 5.79 -0.54
CA GLY A 89 12.35 5.08 -1.82
C GLY A 89 10.91 4.83 -2.32
N ILE A 90 9.92 5.49 -1.74
CA ILE A 90 8.51 5.42 -2.17
C ILE A 90 8.12 6.71 -2.87
N ALA A 91 7.46 6.59 -4.00
CA ALA A 91 6.98 7.71 -4.80
C ALA A 91 5.51 7.51 -5.18
N ARG A 92 4.69 8.52 -4.94
CA ARG A 92 3.26 8.48 -5.32
C ARG A 92 3.10 8.32 -6.82
N GLN A 93 2.11 7.53 -7.21
CA GLN A 93 1.71 7.32 -8.60
C GLN A 93 0.27 7.80 -8.80
N SER A 94 -0.23 7.72 -10.03
CA SER A 94 -1.63 8.02 -10.31
C SER A 94 -2.55 7.03 -9.58
N ASP A 95 -3.40 7.54 -8.70
CA ASP A 95 -4.30 6.79 -7.81
C ASP A 95 -5.70 6.59 -8.41
N LEU A 96 -5.84 6.73 -9.71
CA LEU A 96 -7.11 6.65 -10.45
C LEU A 96 -8.18 7.61 -9.87
N GLY A 97 -7.79 8.86 -9.59
CA GLY A 97 -8.72 9.84 -9.03
C GLY A 97 -9.13 9.54 -7.59
N GLY A 98 -8.24 8.96 -6.79
CA GLY A 98 -8.47 8.62 -5.40
C GLY A 98 -9.25 7.32 -5.19
N LEU A 99 -9.29 6.43 -6.19
CA LEU A 99 -10.04 5.17 -6.11
C LEU A 99 -9.20 3.96 -5.67
N TRP A 100 -7.87 4.12 -5.54
CA TRP A 100 -6.97 3.11 -4.99
C TRP A 100 -5.66 3.72 -4.46
N ASP A 101 -4.91 2.97 -3.68
CA ASP A 101 -3.55 3.33 -3.31
C ASP A 101 -2.60 2.99 -4.45
N SER A 102 -1.77 3.97 -4.87
CA SER A 102 -0.80 3.78 -5.94
C SER A 102 0.53 4.43 -5.60
N TYR A 103 1.57 3.62 -5.62
CA TYR A 103 2.95 4.04 -5.35
C TYR A 103 3.95 3.20 -6.13
N ALA A 104 5.11 3.78 -6.37
CA ALA A 104 6.30 3.06 -6.82
C ALA A 104 7.24 2.88 -5.63
N MET A 105 7.88 1.71 -5.54
CA MET A 105 8.95 1.45 -4.60
C MET A 105 10.24 1.20 -5.37
N ARG A 106 11.31 1.94 -5.05
CA ARG A 106 12.57 1.89 -5.81
C ARG A 106 12.38 2.08 -7.33
N GLY A 107 11.34 2.84 -7.71
CA GLY A 107 10.95 3.09 -9.10
C GLY A 107 9.95 2.11 -9.70
N PHE A 108 9.74 0.93 -9.13
CA PHE A 108 8.81 -0.07 -9.66
C PHE A 108 7.39 0.17 -9.13
N THR A 109 6.44 0.28 -10.06
CA THR A 109 5.02 0.48 -9.78
C THR A 109 4.29 -0.86 -9.73
N GLY A 110 3.19 -0.92 -8.98
CA GLY A 110 2.31 -2.09 -8.94
C GLY A 110 1.53 -2.34 -10.25
N ASP A 111 0.43 -3.06 -10.13
CA ASP A 111 -0.43 -3.37 -11.28
C ASP A 111 -1.17 -2.11 -11.75
N PRO A 112 -1.08 -1.73 -13.02
CA PRO A 112 -1.74 -0.55 -13.54
C PRO A 112 -3.28 -0.62 -13.48
N ASN A 113 -3.83 -1.81 -13.25
CA ASN A 113 -5.27 -2.04 -13.17
C ASN A 113 -5.82 -2.07 -11.74
N PHE A 114 -4.94 -2.28 -10.74
CA PHE A 114 -5.33 -2.44 -9.34
C PHE A 114 -4.55 -1.54 -8.38
N GLY A 115 -3.64 -0.71 -8.89
CA GLY A 115 -2.74 0.12 -8.10
C GLY A 115 -1.54 -0.66 -7.56
N ALA A 116 -1.04 -0.29 -6.38
CA ALA A 116 0.17 -0.89 -5.82
C ALA A 116 -0.09 -2.23 -5.14
N ASP A 117 0.90 -3.13 -5.21
CA ASP A 117 0.83 -4.42 -4.53
C ASP A 117 1.08 -4.24 -3.02
N TYR A 118 0.15 -4.74 -2.18
CA TYR A 118 0.33 -4.81 -0.73
C TYR A 118 -0.31 -6.07 -0.13
N LEU A 119 0.15 -6.41 1.06
CA LEU A 119 -0.35 -7.53 1.85
C LEU A 119 -1.08 -7.01 3.10
N VAL A 120 -2.00 -7.80 3.62
CA VAL A 120 -2.57 -7.66 4.95
C VAL A 120 -2.35 -8.96 5.71
N ASN A 121 -1.59 -8.90 6.80
CA ASN A 121 -1.18 -10.08 7.58
C ASN A 121 -0.53 -11.19 6.70
N GLY A 122 0.25 -10.78 5.69
CA GLY A 122 0.92 -11.69 4.76
C GLY A 122 0.05 -12.30 3.67
N PHE A 123 -1.24 -11.94 3.55
CA PHE A 123 -2.08 -12.28 2.42
C PHE A 123 -2.16 -11.12 1.44
N SER A 124 -2.15 -11.38 0.13
CA SER A 124 -2.37 -10.35 -0.87
C SER A 124 -3.74 -9.71 -0.67
N ALA A 125 -3.78 -8.39 -0.56
CA ALA A 125 -4.99 -7.63 -0.36
C ALA A 125 -5.17 -6.50 -1.39
N SER A 126 -4.26 -6.42 -2.36
CA SER A 126 -4.29 -5.42 -3.44
C SER A 126 -4.99 -5.90 -4.70
N ARG A 127 -5.12 -7.21 -4.93
CA ARG A 127 -5.82 -7.71 -6.11
C ARG A 127 -7.31 -7.36 -6.04
N GLY A 128 -7.83 -6.78 -7.13
CA GLY A 128 -9.21 -6.29 -7.24
C GLY A 128 -9.37 -4.81 -6.87
N TYR A 129 -10.59 -4.39 -6.62
CA TYR A 129 -11.02 -2.98 -6.50
C TYR A 129 -11.26 -2.64 -5.03
N ASN A 130 -10.21 -2.36 -4.26
CA ASN A 130 -10.28 -2.30 -2.80
C ASN A 130 -10.45 -0.88 -2.23
N GLY A 131 -10.39 0.16 -3.07
CA GLY A 131 -10.43 1.54 -2.61
C GLY A 131 -9.13 1.99 -1.94
N MET A 132 -9.14 3.22 -1.43
CA MET A 132 -8.06 3.71 -0.58
C MET A 132 -8.16 3.06 0.80
N ARG A 133 -7.05 2.47 1.26
CA ARG A 133 -7.02 1.78 2.54
C ARG A 133 -7.04 2.75 3.71
N ASP A 134 -8.01 2.54 4.62
CA ASP A 134 -8.10 3.26 5.89
C ASP A 134 -7.08 2.74 6.90
N ALA A 135 -6.48 3.63 7.70
CA ALA A 135 -5.47 3.27 8.69
C ALA A 135 -6.07 2.89 10.07
N ALA A 136 -7.38 2.98 10.29
CA ALA A 136 -8.00 2.78 11.62
C ALA A 136 -7.71 1.40 12.24
N GLY A 137 -7.71 0.34 11.42
CA GLY A 137 -7.41 -1.03 11.86
C GLY A 137 -5.92 -1.39 11.82
N THR A 138 -5.02 -0.46 11.51
CA THR A 138 -3.59 -0.73 11.31
C THR A 138 -2.81 -0.65 12.62
N GLN A 139 -2.08 -1.72 12.96
CA GLN A 139 -1.12 -1.75 14.06
C GLN A 139 0.24 -1.21 13.61
N SER A 140 0.71 -1.69 12.47
CA SER A 140 1.98 -1.27 11.86
C SER A 140 1.97 -1.54 10.35
N ILE A 141 2.89 -0.91 9.65
CA ILE A 141 3.13 -1.13 8.23
C ILE A 141 4.60 -1.51 8.09
N GLU A 142 4.85 -2.71 7.56
CA GLU A 142 6.18 -3.23 7.28
C GLU A 142 6.47 -3.03 5.77
N ILE A 143 7.52 -2.32 5.46
CA ILE A 143 7.95 -2.05 4.10
C ILE A 143 9.19 -2.87 3.83
N LEU A 144 9.00 -3.95 3.09
CA LEU A 144 10.03 -4.92 2.73
C LEU A 144 10.67 -4.49 1.41
N LYS A 145 11.92 -4.07 1.42
CA LYS A 145 12.62 -3.57 0.24
C LYS A 145 13.20 -4.71 -0.59
N GLY A 146 13.16 -4.58 -1.91
CA GLY A 146 13.63 -5.63 -2.84
C GLY A 146 12.62 -6.75 -3.08
N PRO A 147 12.93 -7.73 -3.97
CA PRO A 147 12.00 -8.79 -4.35
C PRO A 147 11.59 -9.66 -3.17
N ALA A 148 10.31 -9.77 -2.92
CA ALA A 148 9.74 -10.65 -1.90
C ALA A 148 9.20 -11.98 -2.47
N SER A 149 9.50 -12.27 -3.75
CA SER A 149 8.93 -13.41 -4.48
C SER A 149 9.28 -14.78 -3.86
N ALA A 150 10.42 -14.90 -3.17
CA ALA A 150 10.80 -16.15 -2.48
C ALA A 150 9.82 -16.54 -1.34
N LEU A 151 8.99 -15.62 -0.84
CA LEU A 151 7.98 -15.90 0.19
C LEU A 151 6.55 -15.70 -0.29
N TYR A 152 6.32 -14.65 -1.10
CA TYR A 152 4.99 -14.17 -1.44
C TYR A 152 4.62 -14.41 -2.92
N GLY A 153 5.54 -14.99 -3.70
CA GLY A 153 5.33 -15.30 -5.12
C GLY A 153 5.42 -14.06 -6.00
N ARG A 154 4.51 -13.93 -6.96
CA ARG A 154 4.52 -12.82 -7.93
C ARG A 154 4.51 -11.46 -7.24
N GLY A 155 5.29 -10.51 -7.74
CA GLY A 155 5.31 -9.13 -7.23
C GLY A 155 6.35 -8.25 -7.92
N GLU A 156 6.26 -6.97 -7.66
CA GLU A 156 7.25 -6.01 -8.14
C GLU A 156 8.58 -6.13 -7.39
N PRO A 157 9.71 -5.96 -8.09
CA PRO A 157 11.01 -6.16 -7.48
C PRO A 157 11.46 -5.01 -6.57
N GLY A 158 10.77 -3.88 -6.57
CA GLY A 158 11.07 -2.74 -5.71
C GLY A 158 10.86 -3.04 -4.24
N GLY A 159 9.85 -3.84 -3.93
CA GLY A 159 9.49 -4.24 -2.57
C GLY A 159 8.01 -4.55 -2.40
N THR A 160 7.65 -4.85 -1.15
CA THR A 160 6.28 -5.20 -0.76
C THR A 160 5.93 -4.49 0.54
N VAL A 161 4.71 -3.99 0.64
CA VAL A 161 4.14 -3.43 1.86
C VAL A 161 3.29 -4.50 2.54
N ASN A 162 3.55 -4.80 3.81
CA ASN A 162 2.72 -5.67 4.63
C ASN A 162 2.07 -4.85 5.74
N ILE A 163 0.76 -4.86 5.78
CA ILE A 163 -0.03 -4.17 6.79
C ILE A 163 -0.39 -5.17 7.87
N VAL A 164 0.06 -4.91 9.08
CA VAL A 164 -0.28 -5.70 10.26
C VAL A 164 -1.51 -5.07 10.92
N THR A 165 -2.57 -5.83 11.07
CA THR A 165 -3.81 -5.37 11.69
C THR A 165 -3.71 -5.41 13.21
N ARG A 166 -4.51 -4.57 13.88
CA ARG A 166 -4.65 -4.61 15.34
C ARG A 166 -5.35 -5.89 15.77
N LYS A 167 -4.72 -6.67 16.65
CA LYS A 167 -5.26 -7.95 17.12
C LYS A 167 -6.15 -7.78 18.36
N PRO A 168 -7.16 -8.67 18.59
CA PRO A 168 -7.93 -8.72 19.82
C PRO A 168 -7.06 -8.87 21.06
N ARG A 169 -7.52 -8.31 22.19
CA ARG A 169 -6.84 -8.39 23.50
C ARG A 169 -7.82 -8.86 24.57
N PHE A 170 -7.34 -9.62 25.53
CA PHE A 170 -8.11 -10.04 26.69
C PHE A 170 -8.27 -8.92 27.74
N ALA A 171 -7.41 -7.89 27.69
CA ALA A 171 -7.57 -6.68 28.50
C ALA A 171 -8.54 -5.71 27.77
N PRO A 172 -9.64 -5.28 28.40
CA PRO A 172 -10.56 -4.32 27.80
C PRO A 172 -9.86 -2.99 27.48
N GLN A 173 -10.07 -2.49 26.27
CA GLN A 173 -9.61 -1.18 25.84
C GLN A 173 -10.63 -0.61 24.86
N TYR A 174 -11.07 0.61 25.11
CA TYR A 174 -12.04 1.28 24.27
C TYR A 174 -11.51 2.66 23.86
N GLY A 175 -11.60 2.97 22.59
CA GLY A 175 -11.14 4.24 22.07
C GLY A 175 -12.08 4.81 21.03
N ILE A 176 -12.29 6.12 21.09
CA ILE A 176 -13.03 6.88 20.09
C ILE A 176 -12.21 8.10 19.71
N ASP A 177 -12.12 8.38 18.42
CA ASP A 177 -11.50 9.56 17.84
C ASP A 177 -12.54 10.35 17.04
N LEU A 178 -12.72 11.62 17.38
CA LEU A 178 -13.55 12.56 16.64
C LEU A 178 -12.64 13.59 15.99
N SER A 179 -12.73 13.75 14.68
CA SER A 179 -11.88 14.68 13.94
C SER A 179 -12.71 15.64 13.10
N LEU A 180 -12.31 16.91 13.14
CA LEU A 180 -12.76 17.95 12.23
C LEU A 180 -11.55 18.45 11.44
N ALA A 181 -11.70 18.59 10.13
CA ALA A 181 -10.62 19.04 9.27
C ALA A 181 -11.08 20.07 8.24
N SER A 182 -10.11 20.70 7.59
CA SER A 182 -10.36 21.57 6.43
C SER A 182 -11.28 20.91 5.41
N PHE A 183 -11.91 21.70 4.58
CA PHE A 183 -12.85 21.25 3.54
C PHE A 183 -14.05 20.49 4.10
N ARG A 184 -14.61 20.99 5.22
CA ARG A 184 -15.81 20.44 5.90
C ARG A 184 -15.67 18.95 6.24
N THR A 185 -14.45 18.44 6.33
CA THR A 185 -14.22 17.02 6.59
C THR A 185 -14.49 16.69 8.05
N ARG A 186 -15.31 15.66 8.25
CA ARG A 186 -15.65 15.07 9.55
C ARG A 186 -15.25 13.60 9.55
N ARG A 187 -14.67 13.15 10.64
CA ARG A 187 -14.31 11.74 10.78
C ARG A 187 -14.59 11.28 12.21
N ILE A 188 -15.19 10.11 12.31
CA ILE A 188 -15.30 9.34 13.54
C ILE A 188 -14.54 8.02 13.35
N ALA A 189 -13.76 7.61 14.36
CA ALA A 189 -13.17 6.28 14.39
C ALA A 189 -13.30 5.68 15.79
N ALA A 190 -13.50 4.36 15.86
CA ALA A 190 -13.59 3.61 17.11
C ALA A 190 -12.69 2.38 17.07
N ASP A 191 -12.11 2.06 18.21
CA ASP A 191 -11.26 0.89 18.44
C ASP A 191 -11.66 0.25 19.79
N LEU A 192 -12.37 -0.87 19.73
CA LEU A 192 -12.96 -1.54 20.88
C LEU A 192 -12.41 -2.97 20.96
N THR A 193 -11.83 -3.35 22.08
CA THR A 193 -11.33 -4.73 22.30
C THR A 193 -11.56 -5.17 23.72
N GLY A 194 -11.71 -6.46 23.94
CA GLY A 194 -11.88 -7.07 25.24
C GLY A 194 -12.17 -8.56 25.15
N PRO A 195 -12.27 -9.25 26.30
CA PRO A 195 -12.66 -10.64 26.37
C PRO A 195 -14.17 -10.82 26.09
N LEU A 196 -14.53 -11.85 25.35
CA LEU A 196 -15.90 -12.41 25.32
C LEU A 196 -16.02 -13.56 26.32
N SER A 197 -14.91 -14.28 26.54
CA SER A 197 -14.78 -15.34 27.53
C SER A 197 -13.32 -15.42 28.01
N GLY A 198 -12.97 -16.36 28.86
CA GLY A 198 -11.59 -16.61 29.26
C GLY A 198 -10.66 -17.02 28.11
N THR A 199 -11.21 -17.54 27.03
CA THR A 199 -10.45 -18.04 25.85
C THR A 199 -10.74 -17.30 24.56
N VAL A 200 -11.73 -16.41 24.51
CA VAL A 200 -12.12 -15.67 23.30
C VAL A 200 -12.05 -14.17 23.56
N ALA A 201 -11.32 -13.47 22.72
CA ALA A 201 -11.28 -12.00 22.69
C ALA A 201 -11.79 -11.48 21.35
N TYR A 202 -12.34 -10.27 21.36
CA TYR A 202 -12.79 -9.56 20.17
C TYR A 202 -12.05 -8.24 20.00
N ARG A 203 -12.03 -7.73 18.77
CA ARG A 203 -11.72 -6.34 18.46
C ARG A 203 -12.61 -5.84 17.34
N LEU A 204 -13.06 -4.60 17.46
CA LEU A 204 -13.85 -3.91 16.45
C LEU A 204 -13.18 -2.58 16.14
N ASN A 205 -12.69 -2.42 14.91
CA ASN A 205 -12.22 -1.16 14.39
C ASN A 205 -13.25 -0.61 13.41
N LEU A 206 -13.68 0.63 13.63
CA LEU A 206 -14.64 1.33 12.78
C LEU A 206 -14.07 2.67 12.39
N ALA A 207 -14.38 3.14 11.18
CA ALA A 207 -14.16 4.52 10.80
C ALA A 207 -15.19 4.96 9.76
N HIS A 208 -15.65 6.19 9.89
CA HIS A 208 -16.44 6.86 8.88
C HIS A 208 -15.90 8.26 8.67
N GLN A 209 -15.71 8.63 7.41
CA GLN A 209 -15.26 9.96 7.01
C GLN A 209 -16.16 10.48 5.91
N ASP A 210 -16.55 11.73 6.06
CA ASP A 210 -17.35 12.50 5.11
C ASP A 210 -16.71 13.88 4.97
N GLY A 211 -16.49 14.35 3.76
CA GLY A 211 -15.86 15.65 3.54
C GLY A 211 -15.66 16.02 2.09
N ASP A 212 -15.47 17.31 1.88
CA ASP A 212 -15.14 17.86 0.58
C ASP A 212 -13.62 17.76 0.32
N SER A 213 -13.22 18.15 -0.86
CA SER A 213 -11.83 18.30 -1.28
C SER A 213 -11.45 19.78 -1.41
N PHE A 214 -10.15 20.09 -1.49
CA PHE A 214 -9.66 21.35 -2.03
C PHE A 214 -9.93 21.48 -3.53
N ARG A 215 -10.29 20.38 -4.18
CA ARG A 215 -10.73 20.33 -5.58
C ARG A 215 -12.20 20.67 -5.65
N ASP A 216 -12.59 21.53 -6.60
CA ASP A 216 -13.97 21.96 -6.79
C ASP A 216 -14.88 20.74 -7.05
N LEU A 217 -16.08 20.74 -6.48
CA LEU A 217 -17.13 19.75 -6.72
C LEU A 217 -16.79 18.31 -6.31
N LEU A 218 -15.70 18.08 -5.59
CA LEU A 218 -15.34 16.76 -5.10
C LEU A 218 -15.77 16.59 -3.65
N HIS A 219 -16.56 15.56 -3.40
CA HIS A 219 -16.99 15.12 -2.10
C HIS A 219 -16.69 13.63 -1.92
N THR A 220 -16.08 13.25 -0.81
CA THR A 220 -15.67 11.86 -0.54
C THR A 220 -16.33 11.36 0.73
N GLU A 221 -17.02 10.23 0.62
CA GLU A 221 -17.54 9.46 1.74
C GLU A 221 -16.79 8.13 1.80
N ARG A 222 -16.26 7.75 2.98
CA ARG A 222 -15.59 6.47 3.20
C ARG A 222 -16.01 5.87 4.53
N THR A 223 -16.43 4.60 4.49
CA THR A 223 -16.76 3.79 5.65
C THR A 223 -15.86 2.56 5.68
N TYR A 224 -15.31 2.28 6.85
CA TYR A 224 -14.44 1.14 7.13
C TYR A 224 -14.93 0.43 8.38
N ALA A 225 -15.00 -0.91 8.35
CA ALA A 225 -15.35 -1.75 9.49
C ALA A 225 -14.48 -3.02 9.47
N ALA A 226 -13.82 -3.30 10.60
CA ALA A 226 -12.98 -4.48 10.74
C ALA A 226 -13.18 -5.16 12.10
N PRO A 227 -14.23 -6.00 12.25
CA PRO A 227 -14.36 -6.91 13.38
C PRO A 227 -13.37 -8.07 13.28
N SER A 228 -12.81 -8.46 14.41
CA SER A 228 -11.89 -9.60 14.51
C SER A 228 -12.07 -10.34 15.84
N PHE A 229 -11.73 -11.63 15.82
CA PHE A 229 -11.83 -12.54 16.96
C PHE A 229 -10.52 -13.32 17.11
N LEU A 230 -10.12 -13.56 18.34
CA LEU A 230 -9.00 -14.39 18.73
C LEU A 230 -9.51 -15.43 19.71
N TRP A 231 -9.26 -16.69 19.42
CA TRP A 231 -9.65 -17.81 20.25
C TRP A 231 -8.42 -18.67 20.60
N HIS A 232 -8.16 -18.87 21.88
CA HIS A 232 -7.27 -19.89 22.40
C HIS A 232 -8.06 -21.19 22.52
N ALA A 233 -7.93 -22.07 21.50
CA ALA A 233 -8.65 -23.32 21.37
C ALA A 233 -7.95 -24.47 22.14
N GLY A 234 -7.28 -24.15 23.21
CA GLY A 234 -6.43 -25.00 24.04
C GLY A 234 -5.09 -24.32 24.26
N ASP A 235 -4.16 -25.02 24.95
CA ASP A 235 -2.88 -24.44 25.36
C ASP A 235 -1.96 -24.14 24.17
N ASP A 236 -2.02 -24.97 23.12
CA ASP A 236 -1.11 -24.90 21.97
C ASP A 236 -1.79 -24.36 20.69
N THR A 237 -3.08 -24.04 20.71
CA THR A 237 -3.82 -23.68 19.50
C THR A 237 -4.43 -22.30 19.60
N THR A 238 -4.08 -21.46 18.66
CA THR A 238 -4.66 -20.11 18.51
C THR A 238 -5.36 -20.01 17.15
N VAL A 239 -6.59 -19.52 17.16
CA VAL A 239 -7.38 -19.25 15.96
C VAL A 239 -7.71 -17.78 15.91
N SER A 240 -7.43 -17.10 14.80
CA SER A 240 -7.86 -15.73 14.56
C SER A 240 -8.73 -15.64 13.32
N TYR A 241 -9.80 -14.87 13.41
CA TYR A 241 -10.70 -14.60 12.31
C TYR A 241 -10.94 -13.10 12.21
N GLU A 242 -10.70 -12.55 11.02
CA GLU A 242 -10.80 -11.11 10.74
C GLU A 242 -11.70 -10.88 9.54
N ILE A 243 -12.58 -9.88 9.65
CA ILE A 243 -13.37 -9.36 8.55
C ILE A 243 -12.92 -7.93 8.28
N GLU A 244 -12.93 -7.51 7.04
CA GLU A 244 -12.65 -6.12 6.64
C GLU A 244 -13.65 -5.70 5.57
N ALA A 245 -14.46 -4.68 5.86
CA ALA A 245 -15.39 -4.10 4.93
C ALA A 245 -15.03 -2.63 4.65
N THR A 246 -14.99 -2.26 3.39
CA THR A 246 -14.76 -0.88 2.94
C THR A 246 -15.83 -0.49 1.93
N ARG A 247 -16.36 0.73 2.09
CA ARG A 247 -17.16 1.40 1.07
C ARG A 247 -16.63 2.82 0.89
N GLN A 248 -16.34 3.18 -0.34
CA GLN A 248 -15.91 4.53 -0.71
C GLN A 248 -16.77 5.06 -1.85
N ARG A 249 -17.13 6.33 -1.77
CA ARG A 249 -17.83 7.07 -2.83
C ARG A 249 -17.09 8.38 -3.05
N THR A 250 -16.73 8.66 -4.30
CA THR A 250 -16.06 9.91 -4.68
C THR A 250 -16.28 10.18 -6.17
N PRO A 251 -16.53 11.43 -6.60
CA PRO A 251 -16.49 11.77 -8.02
C PRO A 251 -15.11 11.45 -8.61
N PHE A 252 -15.10 10.98 -9.84
CA PHE A 252 -13.85 10.63 -10.51
C PHE A 252 -13.12 11.90 -10.98
N ASP A 253 -11.87 12.08 -10.57
CA ASP A 253 -11.05 13.24 -10.94
C ASP A 253 -9.67 12.83 -11.44
N ARG A 254 -9.34 13.22 -12.67
CA ARG A 254 -8.01 13.02 -13.28
C ARG A 254 -7.05 14.17 -13.03
N GLY A 255 -7.48 15.20 -12.29
CA GLY A 255 -6.70 16.39 -12.08
C GLY A 255 -6.82 17.42 -13.19
N ILE A 256 -5.73 18.09 -13.53
CA ILE A 256 -5.69 19.19 -14.51
C ILE A 256 -4.69 18.89 -15.63
N PRO A 257 -4.92 19.40 -16.87
CA PRO A 257 -3.93 19.32 -17.93
C PRO A 257 -2.77 20.30 -17.72
N ALA A 258 -1.60 19.91 -18.17
CA ALA A 258 -0.46 20.83 -18.37
C ALA A 258 -0.62 21.53 -19.71
N ILE A 259 -0.69 22.86 -19.69
CA ILE A 259 -0.89 23.67 -20.90
C ILE A 259 0.48 23.89 -21.55
N GLY A 260 0.65 23.46 -22.79
CA GLY A 260 1.94 23.49 -23.49
C GLY A 260 3.04 22.72 -22.74
N GLY A 261 2.68 21.67 -21.99
CA GLY A 261 3.61 20.89 -21.17
C GLY A 261 4.02 21.59 -19.86
N ARG A 262 3.39 22.70 -19.50
CA ARG A 262 3.70 23.49 -18.29
C ARG A 262 2.57 23.48 -17.28
N LEU A 263 2.96 23.53 -16.01
CA LEU A 263 2.06 23.54 -14.85
C LEU A 263 2.14 24.84 -14.05
N ASP A 264 3.00 25.76 -14.48
CA ASP A 264 3.27 27.06 -13.87
C ASP A 264 3.11 28.21 -14.89
N GLY A 265 3.24 29.46 -14.41
CA GLY A 265 3.14 30.66 -15.23
C GLY A 265 1.72 31.21 -15.34
N PRO A 266 1.53 32.24 -16.17
CA PRO A 266 0.25 32.97 -16.30
C PRO A 266 -0.92 32.08 -16.78
N GLU A 267 -0.60 31.06 -17.55
CA GLU A 267 -1.56 30.13 -18.14
C GLU A 267 -1.95 28.96 -17.21
N ALA A 268 -1.33 28.87 -16.03
CA ALA A 268 -1.53 27.77 -15.11
C ALA A 268 -2.95 27.74 -14.54
N LEU A 269 -3.60 26.58 -14.58
CA LEU A 269 -4.94 26.40 -14.03
C LEU A 269 -4.92 26.42 -12.49
N PRO A 270 -5.99 26.89 -11.85
CA PRO A 270 -6.17 26.69 -10.40
C PRO A 270 -6.06 25.20 -10.04
N VAL A 271 -5.34 24.89 -8.95
CA VAL A 271 -5.24 23.51 -8.48
C VAL A 271 -6.57 22.92 -8.01
N SER A 272 -7.56 23.76 -7.73
CA SER A 272 -8.92 23.35 -7.37
C SER A 272 -9.77 22.92 -8.58
N ARG A 273 -9.38 23.28 -9.79
CA ARG A 273 -10.19 23.12 -11.02
C ARG A 273 -10.60 21.68 -11.27
N PHE A 274 -11.92 21.40 -11.26
CA PHE A 274 -12.51 20.15 -11.70
C PHE A 274 -12.86 20.21 -13.20
N LEU A 275 -12.55 19.19 -13.96
CA LEU A 275 -12.80 19.13 -15.41
C LEU A 275 -13.59 17.87 -15.83
N GLY A 276 -14.08 17.12 -14.86
CA GLY A 276 -15.04 16.04 -15.09
C GLY A 276 -16.46 16.56 -15.36
N GLU A 277 -17.46 15.79 -15.01
CA GLU A 277 -18.87 16.14 -15.15
C GLU A 277 -19.61 15.86 -13.83
N PRO A 278 -20.14 16.86 -13.13
CA PRO A 278 -20.86 16.66 -11.86
C PRO A 278 -22.05 15.71 -11.99
N ALA A 279 -22.74 15.72 -13.14
CA ALA A 279 -23.87 14.84 -13.41
C ALA A 279 -23.50 13.34 -13.52
N ASP A 280 -22.20 12.99 -13.66
CA ASP A 280 -21.74 11.60 -13.58
C ASP A 280 -21.89 11.02 -12.17
N GLY A 281 -21.96 11.88 -11.14
CA GLY A 281 -22.05 11.47 -9.74
C GLY A 281 -20.77 10.84 -9.20
N ALA A 282 -20.91 10.07 -8.12
CA ALA A 282 -19.79 9.43 -7.47
C ALA A 282 -19.51 8.02 -8.02
N MET A 283 -18.26 7.71 -8.28
CA MET A 283 -17.78 6.34 -8.37
C MET A 283 -17.91 5.67 -7.01
N THR A 284 -18.29 4.41 -7.00
CA THR A 284 -18.43 3.60 -5.80
C THR A 284 -17.43 2.43 -5.83
N VAL A 285 -16.65 2.31 -4.76
CA VAL A 285 -15.84 1.13 -4.47
C VAL A 285 -16.44 0.41 -3.27
N LYS A 286 -16.53 -0.91 -3.35
CA LYS A 286 -16.91 -1.79 -2.23
C LYS A 286 -15.91 -2.93 -2.15
N SER A 287 -15.51 -3.28 -0.94
CA SER A 287 -14.65 -4.45 -0.70
C SER A 287 -15.06 -5.12 0.61
N LEU A 288 -15.15 -6.45 0.59
CA LEU A 288 -15.37 -7.29 1.75
C LEU A 288 -14.32 -8.40 1.76
N GLY A 289 -13.50 -8.43 2.81
CA GLY A 289 -12.46 -9.40 3.01
C GLY A 289 -12.67 -10.24 4.27
N HIS A 290 -12.25 -11.49 4.23
CA HIS A 290 -12.22 -12.43 5.34
C HIS A 290 -10.84 -13.06 5.43
N GLN A 291 -10.30 -13.21 6.63
CA GLN A 291 -9.06 -13.93 6.88
C GLN A 291 -9.25 -14.85 8.07
N LEU A 292 -8.91 -16.12 7.90
CA LEU A 292 -8.81 -17.12 8.96
C LEU A 292 -7.35 -17.51 9.09
N PHE A 293 -6.85 -17.56 10.30
CA PHE A 293 -5.49 -18.01 10.59
C PHE A 293 -5.51 -18.90 11.82
N VAL A 294 -4.85 -20.05 11.72
CA VAL A 294 -4.72 -21.05 12.77
C VAL A 294 -3.24 -21.31 13.01
N GLN A 295 -2.81 -21.24 14.24
CA GLN A 295 -1.46 -21.61 14.67
C GLN A 295 -1.58 -22.70 15.73
N HIS A 296 -0.82 -23.77 15.55
CA HIS A 296 -0.75 -24.89 16.49
C HIS A 296 0.72 -25.18 16.84
N GLY A 297 1.03 -25.11 18.12
CA GLY A 297 2.32 -25.52 18.67
C GLY A 297 2.48 -27.04 18.62
N LEU A 298 3.58 -27.50 18.06
CA LEU A 298 3.99 -28.91 18.06
C LEU A 298 5.08 -29.12 19.09
N ALA A 299 5.40 -30.39 19.38
CA ALA A 299 6.52 -30.71 20.27
C ALA A 299 7.86 -30.15 19.78
N ARG A 300 8.80 -29.88 20.69
CA ARG A 300 10.19 -29.51 20.42
C ARG A 300 10.38 -28.17 19.67
N GLY A 301 9.51 -27.17 19.87
CA GLY A 301 9.65 -25.85 19.29
C GLY A 301 9.27 -25.77 17.80
N TRP A 302 8.52 -26.74 17.30
CA TRP A 302 7.89 -26.68 15.99
C TRP A 302 6.47 -26.12 16.10
N SER A 303 6.00 -25.44 15.05
CA SER A 303 4.64 -24.98 14.93
C SER A 303 4.09 -25.17 13.52
N LEU A 304 2.82 -25.49 13.43
CA LEU A 304 2.07 -25.54 12.18
C LEU A 304 1.18 -24.32 12.09
N GLN A 305 1.27 -23.60 10.97
CA GLN A 305 0.45 -22.41 10.72
C GLN A 305 -0.34 -22.61 9.45
N GLY A 306 -1.65 -22.38 9.51
CA GLY A 306 -2.55 -22.43 8.38
C GLY A 306 -3.31 -21.12 8.23
N GLY A 307 -3.56 -20.69 7.01
CA GLY A 307 -4.34 -19.49 6.78
C GLY A 307 -5.14 -19.55 5.50
N ALA A 308 -6.30 -18.89 5.50
CA ALA A 308 -7.15 -18.71 4.33
C ALA A 308 -7.63 -17.26 4.26
N SER A 309 -7.74 -16.74 3.05
CA SER A 309 -8.27 -15.39 2.79
C SER A 309 -9.26 -15.45 1.63
N TYR A 310 -10.35 -14.72 1.78
CA TYR A 310 -11.35 -14.45 0.75
C TYR A 310 -11.55 -12.95 0.67
N ARG A 311 -11.61 -12.41 -0.55
CA ARG A 311 -11.95 -11.00 -0.78
C ARG A 311 -12.82 -10.87 -2.02
N ASP A 312 -13.91 -10.14 -1.86
CA ASP A 312 -14.79 -9.69 -2.93
C ASP A 312 -14.70 -8.17 -3.04
N SER A 313 -14.66 -7.63 -4.27
CA SER A 313 -14.52 -6.21 -4.48
C SER A 313 -15.15 -5.75 -5.80
N ALA A 314 -15.64 -4.51 -5.83
CA ALA A 314 -16.27 -3.91 -6.99
C ALA A 314 -15.98 -2.42 -7.11
N LEU A 315 -15.89 -1.95 -8.35
CA LEU A 315 -15.76 -0.55 -8.74
C LEU A 315 -16.83 -0.24 -9.79
N GLN A 316 -17.72 0.72 -9.50
CA GLN A 316 -18.82 1.05 -10.39
C GLN A 316 -19.07 2.55 -10.47
N GLY A 317 -19.42 3.06 -11.65
CA GLY A 317 -19.88 4.43 -11.85
C GLY A 317 -19.45 5.05 -13.17
N TYR A 318 -19.89 6.29 -13.37
CA TYR A 318 -19.58 7.10 -14.54
C TYR A 318 -18.38 8.02 -14.30
N SER A 319 -17.69 8.37 -15.38
CA SER A 319 -16.64 9.38 -15.36
C SER A 319 -16.52 10.08 -16.71
N SER A 320 -16.30 11.39 -16.67
CA SER A 320 -15.88 12.20 -17.81
C SER A 320 -14.43 12.59 -17.62
N GLU A 321 -13.59 12.23 -18.57
CA GLU A 321 -12.13 12.28 -18.47
C GLU A 321 -11.55 13.06 -19.64
N ALA A 322 -10.46 13.81 -19.42
CA ALA A 322 -9.74 14.48 -20.50
C ALA A 322 -9.30 13.47 -21.58
N ASN A 323 -9.57 13.78 -22.83
CA ASN A 323 -9.15 12.99 -23.98
C ASN A 323 -8.04 13.70 -24.75
N ASP A 324 -8.28 14.95 -25.14
CA ASP A 324 -7.29 15.82 -25.78
C ASP A 324 -7.60 17.29 -25.52
N LEU A 325 -6.55 18.11 -25.48
CA LEU A 325 -6.62 19.56 -25.43
C LEU A 325 -6.35 20.11 -26.82
N LEU A 326 -7.28 20.95 -27.33
CA LEU A 326 -7.10 21.54 -28.67
C LEU A 326 -5.95 22.51 -28.72
N ALA A 327 -5.53 22.89 -29.95
CA ALA A 327 -4.40 23.79 -30.17
C ALA A 327 -4.60 25.22 -29.60
N ASP A 328 -5.86 25.60 -29.31
CA ASP A 328 -6.20 26.86 -28.64
C ASP A 328 -5.76 26.90 -27.15
N GLY A 329 -5.28 25.75 -26.62
CA GLY A 329 -4.82 25.61 -25.23
C GLY A 329 -5.96 25.83 -24.20
N ARG A 330 -7.22 25.78 -24.62
CA ARG A 330 -8.39 26.14 -23.80
C ARG A 330 -9.52 25.10 -23.91
N THR A 331 -9.79 24.59 -25.09
CA THR A 331 -10.89 23.65 -25.33
C THR A 331 -10.43 22.23 -25.06
N LEU A 332 -10.92 21.63 -23.97
CA LEU A 332 -10.65 20.24 -23.59
C LEU A 332 -11.79 19.37 -24.10
N ARG A 333 -11.49 18.43 -25.01
CA ARG A 333 -12.45 17.40 -25.37
C ARG A 333 -12.40 16.26 -24.36
N ARG A 334 -13.55 15.75 -23.97
CA ARG A 334 -13.70 14.72 -22.94
C ARG A 334 -14.21 13.42 -23.53
N GLN A 335 -13.76 12.30 -22.98
CA GLN A 335 -14.37 11.00 -23.16
C GLN A 335 -15.26 10.68 -21.96
N ARG A 336 -16.39 10.03 -22.17
CA ARG A 336 -17.24 9.54 -21.10
C ARG A 336 -17.13 8.04 -20.97
N ARG A 337 -17.08 7.52 -19.74
CA ARG A 337 -16.98 6.09 -19.43
C ARG A 337 -18.00 5.71 -18.37
N HIS A 338 -18.46 4.47 -18.43
CA HIS A 338 -19.10 3.78 -17.31
C HIS A 338 -18.28 2.50 -17.04
N ARG A 339 -17.91 2.30 -15.81
CA ARG A 339 -17.19 1.10 -15.34
C ARG A 339 -18.12 0.27 -14.48
N ASP A 340 -18.11 -1.04 -14.72
CA ASP A 340 -18.72 -2.06 -13.87
C ASP A 340 -17.73 -3.21 -13.77
N PHE A 341 -16.89 -3.12 -12.73
CA PHE A 341 -15.76 -4.02 -12.50
C PHE A 341 -15.96 -4.74 -11.19
N SER A 342 -15.73 -6.05 -11.16
CA SER A 342 -15.79 -6.88 -9.97
C SER A 342 -14.68 -7.90 -9.94
N ALA A 343 -14.18 -8.21 -8.75
CA ALA A 343 -13.13 -9.21 -8.59
C ALA A 343 -13.30 -10.00 -7.30
N THR A 344 -12.94 -11.28 -7.35
CA THR A 344 -12.89 -12.18 -6.20
C THR A 344 -11.51 -12.80 -6.08
N ASP A 345 -10.88 -12.69 -4.90
CA ASP A 345 -9.60 -13.31 -4.57
C ASP A 345 -9.78 -14.34 -3.44
N ARG A 346 -9.29 -15.54 -3.64
CA ARG A 346 -9.28 -16.63 -2.66
C ARG A 346 -7.86 -17.15 -2.54
N SER A 347 -7.31 -17.20 -1.34
CA SER A 347 -5.97 -17.74 -1.11
C SER A 347 -5.93 -18.59 0.15
N ALA A 348 -5.02 -19.57 0.16
CA ALA A 348 -4.74 -20.40 1.32
C ALA A 348 -3.24 -20.68 1.40
N ARG A 349 -2.74 -20.87 2.63
CA ARG A 349 -1.35 -21.25 2.91
C ARG A 349 -1.30 -22.22 4.08
N LEU A 350 -0.26 -23.05 4.06
CA LEU A 350 0.12 -23.94 5.15
C LEU A 350 1.63 -23.87 5.34
N GLU A 351 2.09 -23.69 6.56
CA GLU A 351 3.49 -23.43 6.89
C GLU A 351 3.89 -24.24 8.12
N LEU A 352 5.03 -24.92 8.04
CA LEU A 352 5.69 -25.60 9.13
C LEU A 352 6.94 -24.80 9.51
N LEU A 353 6.98 -24.34 10.75
CA LEU A 353 8.08 -23.55 11.31
C LEU A 353 8.72 -24.34 12.43
N GLY A 354 10.05 -24.25 12.54
CA GLY A 354 10.75 -24.91 13.62
C GLY A 354 12.20 -24.48 13.72
N SER A 355 12.85 -24.95 14.77
CA SER A 355 14.28 -24.75 14.98
C SER A 355 15.00 -26.09 15.11
N ALA A 356 16.24 -26.15 14.62
CA ALA A 356 17.13 -27.27 14.73
C ALA A 356 18.57 -26.81 14.97
N SER A 357 19.45 -27.71 15.37
CA SER A 357 20.86 -27.42 15.44
C SER A 357 21.63 -28.63 14.87
N THR A 358 22.57 -28.37 13.96
CA THR A 358 23.43 -29.38 13.35
C THR A 358 24.88 -28.89 13.35
N TRP A 359 25.79 -29.67 13.92
CA TRP A 359 27.24 -29.35 13.96
C TRP A 359 27.56 -27.95 14.51
N GLY A 360 26.76 -27.45 15.48
CA GLY A 360 26.94 -26.12 16.08
C GLY A 360 26.30 -24.97 15.29
N VAL A 361 25.68 -25.23 14.14
CA VAL A 361 24.92 -24.26 13.37
C VAL A 361 23.47 -24.32 13.83
N GLY A 362 22.91 -23.15 14.20
CA GLY A 362 21.49 -23.00 14.50
C GLY A 362 20.69 -22.78 13.22
N HIS A 363 19.55 -23.43 13.10
CA HIS A 363 18.64 -23.36 11.97
C HIS A 363 17.27 -22.84 12.41
N GLY A 364 16.75 -21.82 11.72
CA GLY A 364 15.36 -21.37 11.79
C GLY A 364 14.64 -21.74 10.49
N LEU A 365 13.92 -22.86 10.51
CA LEU A 365 13.37 -23.50 9.33
C LEU A 365 11.92 -23.06 9.07
N LEU A 366 11.62 -22.83 7.81
CA LEU A 366 10.27 -22.60 7.29
C LEU A 366 10.06 -23.45 6.05
N PHE A 367 9.03 -24.30 6.06
CA PHE A 367 8.54 -25.02 4.89
C PHE A 367 7.09 -24.60 4.65
N GLY A 368 6.75 -24.23 3.43
CA GLY A 368 5.42 -23.73 3.14
C GLY A 368 4.87 -24.17 1.79
N ALA A 369 3.56 -24.21 1.73
CA ALA A 369 2.78 -24.38 0.52
C ALA A 369 1.68 -23.30 0.50
N ASP A 370 1.44 -22.68 -0.63
CA ASP A 370 0.31 -21.78 -0.80
C ASP A 370 -0.29 -21.86 -2.20
N GLY A 371 -1.48 -21.27 -2.31
CA GLY A 371 -2.11 -21.09 -3.60
C GLY A 371 -3.19 -20.03 -3.56
N TYR A 372 -3.54 -19.52 -4.75
CA TYR A 372 -4.65 -18.61 -4.89
C TYR A 372 -5.45 -18.84 -6.18
N ARG A 373 -6.69 -18.38 -6.13
CA ARG A 373 -7.55 -18.19 -7.30
C ARG A 373 -8.05 -16.75 -7.28
N PHE A 374 -7.88 -16.06 -8.40
CA PHE A 374 -8.36 -14.71 -8.63
C PHE A 374 -9.23 -14.70 -9.89
N ASP A 375 -10.43 -14.16 -9.76
CA ASP A 375 -11.41 -14.01 -10.83
C ASP A 375 -11.72 -12.50 -10.97
N ASP A 376 -11.57 -11.92 -12.16
CA ASP A 376 -11.79 -10.51 -12.47
C ASP A 376 -12.72 -10.35 -13.65
N THR A 377 -13.78 -9.57 -13.51
CA THR A 377 -14.76 -9.26 -14.53
C THR A 377 -14.79 -7.76 -14.78
N ARG A 378 -14.61 -7.36 -16.02
CA ARG A 378 -14.61 -5.95 -16.43
C ARG A 378 -15.58 -5.71 -17.56
N VAL A 379 -16.60 -4.90 -17.29
CA VAL A 379 -17.46 -4.33 -18.31
C VAL A 379 -17.26 -2.81 -18.31
N GLN A 380 -16.82 -2.28 -19.45
CA GLN A 380 -16.67 -0.83 -19.61
C GLN A 380 -17.39 -0.37 -20.87
N MET A 381 -18.25 0.60 -20.69
CA MET A 381 -18.80 1.39 -21.78
C MET A 381 -17.96 2.65 -21.94
N ARG A 382 -17.72 3.09 -23.16
CA ARG A 382 -16.95 4.31 -23.44
C ARG A 382 -17.49 5.04 -24.66
N ARG A 383 -17.40 6.36 -24.63
CA ARG A 383 -17.55 7.22 -25.79
C ARG A 383 -16.41 8.21 -25.85
N ASN A 384 -15.64 8.15 -26.91
CA ASN A 384 -14.64 9.16 -27.22
C ASN A 384 -15.32 10.38 -27.88
N PRO A 385 -14.73 11.58 -27.77
CA PRO A 385 -15.21 12.74 -28.51
C PRO A 385 -15.10 12.52 -30.03
N SER A 386 -15.98 13.19 -30.76
CA SER A 386 -15.96 13.22 -32.24
C SER A 386 -16.19 14.64 -32.72
N THR A 387 -16.06 14.89 -34.01
CA THR A 387 -16.37 16.20 -34.59
C THR A 387 -17.85 16.57 -34.40
N ALA A 388 -18.76 15.60 -34.55
CA ALA A 388 -20.20 15.81 -34.38
C ALA A 388 -20.61 15.96 -32.91
N ASN A 389 -19.86 15.35 -31.98
CA ASN A 389 -20.07 15.52 -30.52
C ASN A 389 -18.70 15.59 -29.84
N PRO A 390 -18.13 16.79 -29.72
CA PRO A 390 -16.82 16.98 -29.12
C PRO A 390 -16.83 16.79 -27.59
N TYR A 391 -18.00 16.82 -26.96
CA TYR A 391 -18.16 16.74 -25.50
C TYR A 391 -17.12 17.58 -24.76
N ALA A 392 -16.95 18.83 -25.23
CA ALA A 392 -15.89 19.72 -24.84
C ALA A 392 -16.24 20.55 -23.60
N ILE A 393 -15.20 21.03 -22.90
CA ILE A 393 -15.30 21.98 -21.81
C ILE A 393 -14.18 23.01 -21.93
N ASP A 394 -14.49 24.26 -21.59
CA ASP A 394 -13.49 25.31 -21.43
C ASP A 394 -12.74 25.11 -20.10
N ILE A 395 -11.44 24.88 -20.14
CA ILE A 395 -10.66 24.61 -18.93
C ILE A 395 -10.52 25.84 -18.02
N ARG A 396 -10.73 27.06 -18.55
CA ARG A 396 -10.63 28.31 -17.79
C ARG A 396 -11.95 28.67 -17.14
N ASN A 397 -13.03 28.52 -17.89
CA ASN A 397 -14.40 28.86 -17.46
C ASN A 397 -15.32 27.64 -17.72
N PRO A 398 -15.20 26.56 -16.93
CA PRO A 398 -15.94 25.34 -17.18
C PRO A 398 -17.44 25.54 -17.03
N VAL A 399 -18.18 25.20 -18.08
CA VAL A 399 -19.63 25.08 -18.07
C VAL A 399 -19.96 23.60 -18.17
N TYR A 400 -20.62 23.10 -17.16
CA TYR A 400 -20.99 21.68 -17.06
C TYR A 400 -22.37 21.42 -17.70
N GLY A 401 -22.73 20.14 -17.84
CA GLY A 401 -24.04 19.72 -18.35
C GLY A 401 -24.07 19.50 -19.88
N ALA A 402 -22.92 19.51 -20.58
CA ALA A 402 -22.87 19.17 -21.98
C ALA A 402 -23.39 17.73 -22.22
N ALA A 403 -24.23 17.54 -23.23
CA ALA A 403 -24.76 16.23 -23.57
C ALA A 403 -23.66 15.35 -24.19
N ALA A 404 -23.36 14.22 -23.54
CA ALA A 404 -22.48 13.20 -24.11
C ALA A 404 -23.27 12.30 -25.09
N ALA A 405 -22.61 11.87 -26.16
CA ALA A 405 -23.20 10.86 -27.05
C ALA A 405 -23.35 9.51 -26.29
N PRO A 406 -24.28 8.63 -26.72
CA PRO A 406 -24.51 7.33 -26.09
C PRO A 406 -23.23 6.52 -25.99
N LEU A 407 -23.05 5.85 -24.86
CA LEU A 407 -21.89 4.98 -24.61
C LEU A 407 -21.97 3.71 -25.46
N ALA A 408 -20.82 3.19 -25.84
CA ALA A 408 -20.67 1.91 -26.52
C ALA A 408 -19.77 0.97 -25.73
N LEU A 409 -19.97 -0.33 -25.83
CA LEU A 409 -19.16 -1.33 -25.16
C LEU A 409 -17.71 -1.25 -25.64
N SER A 410 -16.77 -1.04 -24.71
CA SER A 410 -15.34 -0.91 -25.00
C SER A 410 -14.49 -2.02 -24.40
N ILE A 411 -14.88 -2.54 -23.24
CA ILE A 411 -14.26 -3.70 -22.57
C ILE A 411 -15.39 -4.62 -22.10
N ASP A 412 -15.22 -5.92 -22.37
CA ASP A 412 -16.03 -7.01 -21.80
C ASP A 412 -15.09 -8.22 -21.68
N THR A 413 -14.48 -8.35 -20.50
CA THR A 413 -13.46 -9.36 -20.23
C THR A 413 -13.70 -10.08 -18.92
N VAL A 414 -13.40 -11.37 -18.92
CA VAL A 414 -13.31 -12.20 -17.71
C VAL A 414 -11.89 -12.78 -17.64
N GLU A 415 -11.23 -12.58 -16.53
CA GLU A 415 -9.91 -13.12 -16.26
C GLU A 415 -9.94 -14.10 -15.09
N HIS A 416 -9.34 -15.27 -15.29
CA HIS A 416 -9.13 -16.28 -14.27
C HIS A 416 -7.64 -16.51 -14.04
N GLN A 417 -7.15 -16.32 -12.83
CA GLN A 417 -5.79 -16.64 -12.42
C GLN A 417 -5.80 -17.75 -11.39
N ARG A 418 -4.86 -18.69 -11.47
CA ARG A 418 -4.57 -19.71 -10.45
C ARG A 418 -3.08 -19.85 -10.27
N ALA A 419 -2.64 -19.85 -9.00
CA ALA A 419 -1.26 -20.15 -8.68
C ALA A 419 -1.19 -21.18 -7.54
N GLN A 420 -0.12 -21.96 -7.54
CA GLN A 420 0.25 -22.87 -6.48
C GLN A 420 1.76 -22.81 -6.32
N ALA A 421 2.25 -22.91 -5.10
CA ALA A 421 3.67 -22.86 -4.84
C ALA A 421 4.09 -23.71 -3.64
N LEU A 422 5.33 -24.13 -3.68
CA LEU A 422 6.07 -24.68 -2.56
C LEU A 422 7.28 -23.78 -2.28
N TYR A 423 7.61 -23.59 -1.02
CA TYR A 423 8.78 -22.80 -0.63
C TYR A 423 9.42 -23.33 0.64
N ALA A 424 10.71 -23.09 0.73
CA ALA A 424 11.51 -23.42 1.90
C ALA A 424 12.48 -22.28 2.18
N GLN A 425 12.78 -22.08 3.46
CA GLN A 425 13.74 -21.10 3.93
C GLN A 425 14.47 -21.63 5.16
N ASP A 426 15.75 -21.28 5.27
CA ASP A 426 16.55 -21.48 6.44
C ASP A 426 17.23 -20.19 6.86
N GLN A 427 17.06 -19.82 8.13
CA GLN A 427 17.78 -18.75 8.80
C GLN A 427 18.86 -19.37 9.65
N LEU A 428 20.10 -19.25 9.21
CA LEU A 428 21.26 -19.89 9.80
C LEU A 428 21.95 -18.96 10.79
N THR A 429 22.25 -19.47 11.98
CA THR A 429 23.21 -18.89 12.91
C THR A 429 24.51 -19.70 12.78
N LEU A 430 25.41 -19.21 11.90
CA LEU A 430 26.66 -19.90 11.54
C LEU A 430 27.71 -19.79 12.66
N ALA A 431 27.71 -18.65 13.33
CA ALA A 431 28.58 -18.32 14.45
C ALA A 431 27.97 -17.12 15.24
N PRO A 432 28.46 -16.78 16.42
CA PRO A 432 27.89 -15.68 17.23
C PRO A 432 27.73 -14.33 16.49
N ARG A 433 28.58 -14.07 15.50
CA ARG A 433 28.56 -12.82 14.70
C ARG A 433 28.15 -13.04 13.25
N TRP A 434 27.89 -14.25 12.80
CA TRP A 434 27.60 -14.57 11.43
C TRP A 434 26.26 -15.25 11.29
N LYS A 435 25.36 -14.64 10.53
CA LYS A 435 24.06 -15.21 10.19
C LYS A 435 23.88 -15.24 8.68
N ALA A 436 23.14 -16.21 8.20
CA ALA A 436 22.79 -16.30 6.80
C ALA A 436 21.29 -16.59 6.65
N LEU A 437 20.76 -16.28 5.48
CA LEU A 437 19.41 -16.61 5.09
C LEU A 437 19.48 -17.18 3.69
N VAL A 438 18.89 -18.35 3.50
CA VAL A 438 18.70 -18.96 2.19
C VAL A 438 17.25 -19.38 2.03
N GLY A 439 16.71 -19.25 0.85
CA GLY A 439 15.34 -19.64 0.56
C GLY A 439 15.09 -19.81 -0.92
N VAL A 440 14.12 -20.63 -1.23
CA VAL A 440 13.67 -20.87 -2.61
C VAL A 440 12.17 -21.08 -2.65
N ARG A 441 11.54 -20.59 -3.69
CA ARG A 441 10.13 -20.82 -4.00
C ARG A 441 9.97 -21.28 -5.44
N LEU A 442 9.08 -22.24 -5.63
CA LEU A 442 8.70 -22.83 -6.91
C LEU A 442 7.23 -22.52 -7.16
N ASP A 443 6.93 -21.73 -8.18
CA ASP A 443 5.58 -21.31 -8.54
C ASP A 443 5.11 -21.99 -9.83
N ARG A 444 3.83 -22.39 -9.84
CA ARG A 444 3.07 -22.76 -11.03
C ARG A 444 1.91 -21.78 -11.17
N TYR A 445 1.83 -21.10 -12.29
CA TYR A 445 0.82 -20.09 -12.57
C TYR A 445 0.06 -20.42 -13.85
N ARG A 446 -1.24 -20.18 -13.83
CA ARG A 446 -2.13 -20.30 -15.00
C ARG A 446 -3.05 -19.08 -15.04
N GLN A 447 -3.22 -18.55 -16.23
CA GLN A 447 -4.14 -17.45 -16.53
C GLN A 447 -4.97 -17.79 -17.75
N THR A 448 -6.25 -17.40 -17.71
CA THR A 448 -7.14 -17.41 -18.85
C THR A 448 -7.83 -16.06 -18.92
N VAL A 449 -7.74 -15.37 -20.03
CA VAL A 449 -8.46 -14.12 -20.32
C VAL A 449 -9.43 -14.39 -21.44
N ILE A 450 -10.71 -14.18 -21.17
CA ILE A 450 -11.81 -14.29 -22.13
C ILE A 450 -12.23 -12.87 -22.48
N ASN A 451 -12.19 -12.52 -23.75
CA ASN A 451 -12.69 -11.23 -24.25
C ASN A 451 -13.95 -11.50 -25.08
N HIS A 452 -15.11 -11.18 -24.49
CA HIS A 452 -16.40 -11.42 -25.11
C HIS A 452 -16.63 -10.50 -26.32
N ARG A 453 -16.07 -9.27 -26.29
CA ARG A 453 -16.21 -8.31 -27.38
C ARG A 453 -15.51 -8.76 -28.67
N THR A 454 -14.39 -9.46 -28.56
CA THR A 454 -13.62 -9.97 -29.73
C THR A 454 -13.74 -11.48 -29.90
N ALA A 455 -14.51 -12.16 -29.06
CA ALA A 455 -14.65 -13.61 -29.00
C ALA A 455 -13.31 -14.37 -28.94
N THR A 456 -12.33 -13.81 -28.18
CA THR A 456 -11.00 -14.39 -28.04
C THR A 456 -10.79 -14.98 -26.65
N VAL A 457 -10.01 -16.06 -26.56
CA VAL A 457 -9.61 -16.70 -25.31
C VAL A 457 -8.10 -16.90 -25.30
N ASN A 458 -7.44 -16.20 -24.37
CA ASN A 458 -5.99 -16.29 -24.19
C ASN A 458 -5.66 -17.13 -22.97
N ARG A 459 -4.71 -18.05 -23.08
CA ARG A 459 -4.27 -18.93 -22.00
C ARG A 459 -2.78 -18.86 -21.83
N GLN A 460 -2.34 -18.69 -20.56
CA GLN A 460 -0.94 -18.65 -20.21
C GLN A 460 -0.64 -19.69 -19.10
N ARG A 461 0.53 -20.33 -19.20
CA ARG A 461 1.07 -21.20 -18.15
C ARG A 461 2.52 -20.84 -17.92
N LEU A 462 2.88 -20.55 -16.68
CA LEU A 462 4.22 -20.14 -16.30
C LEU A 462 4.70 -20.98 -15.14
N HIS A 463 6.01 -21.20 -15.12
CA HIS A 463 6.76 -21.76 -13.99
C HIS A 463 7.82 -20.73 -13.61
N ALA A 464 7.97 -20.50 -12.33
CA ALA A 464 9.00 -19.59 -11.84
C ALA A 464 9.73 -20.20 -10.64
N THR A 465 11.04 -19.95 -10.59
CA THR A 465 11.88 -20.27 -9.43
C THR A 465 12.46 -18.98 -8.90
N SER A 466 12.15 -18.67 -7.64
CA SER A 466 12.56 -17.45 -6.95
C SER A 466 13.49 -17.77 -5.78
N PRO A 467 14.82 -17.90 -6.01
CA PRO A 467 15.78 -18.05 -4.94
C PRO A 467 16.04 -16.70 -4.24
N ARG A 468 16.41 -16.76 -2.97
CA ARG A 468 17.02 -15.66 -2.21
C ARG A 468 18.15 -16.17 -1.33
N ALA A 469 19.18 -15.36 -1.16
CA ALA A 469 20.27 -15.62 -0.24
C ALA A 469 20.79 -14.31 0.35
N GLY A 470 21.28 -14.36 1.57
CA GLY A 470 21.90 -13.22 2.20
C GLY A 470 22.77 -13.62 3.38
N LEU A 471 23.73 -12.76 3.68
CA LEU A 471 24.70 -12.92 4.76
C LEU A 471 24.67 -11.67 5.64
N VAL A 472 24.76 -11.88 6.95
CA VAL A 472 24.82 -10.80 7.96
C VAL A 472 26.06 -11.04 8.81
N TYR A 473 26.85 -9.99 8.96
CA TYR A 473 27.95 -9.91 9.90
C TYR A 473 27.64 -8.89 11.00
N GLN A 474 27.67 -9.30 12.26
CA GLN A 474 27.41 -8.47 13.43
C GLN A 474 28.72 -8.20 14.18
N PRO A 475 29.44 -7.09 13.86
CA PRO A 475 30.66 -6.73 14.57
C PRO A 475 30.38 -6.46 16.04
N THR A 476 29.21 -5.94 16.37
CA THR A 476 28.72 -5.70 17.73
C THR A 476 27.27 -6.17 17.88
N ALA A 477 26.75 -6.24 19.09
CA ALA A 477 25.35 -6.58 19.36
C ALA A 477 24.33 -5.54 18.82
N THR A 478 24.82 -4.35 18.46
CA THR A 478 23.98 -3.22 18.01
C THR A 478 24.20 -2.82 16.57
N THR A 479 25.09 -3.52 15.85
CA THR A 479 25.46 -3.20 14.46
C THR A 479 25.49 -4.45 13.62
N SER A 480 24.91 -4.39 12.43
CA SER A 480 25.03 -5.42 11.41
C SER A 480 25.38 -4.85 10.05
N LEU A 481 26.22 -5.55 9.33
CA LEU A 481 26.52 -5.37 7.89
C LEU A 481 25.91 -6.55 7.15
N TYR A 482 25.31 -6.30 6.01
CA TYR A 482 24.68 -7.38 5.24
C TYR A 482 24.90 -7.24 3.75
N ALA A 483 24.79 -8.37 3.07
CA ALA A 483 24.68 -8.46 1.62
C ALA A 483 23.61 -9.49 1.25
N SER A 484 22.83 -9.22 0.20
CA SER A 484 21.80 -10.13 -0.27
C SER A 484 21.62 -10.11 -1.78
N SER A 485 21.08 -11.22 -2.28
CA SER A 485 20.66 -11.40 -3.66
C SER A 485 19.32 -12.13 -3.70
N ALA A 486 18.39 -11.64 -4.52
CA ALA A 486 17.09 -12.27 -4.70
C ALA A 486 16.63 -12.19 -6.16
N ARG A 487 15.85 -13.18 -6.59
CA ARG A 487 15.13 -13.15 -7.86
C ARG A 487 13.63 -13.02 -7.61
N GLY A 488 12.95 -12.34 -8.52
CA GLY A 488 11.51 -12.22 -8.52
C GLY A 488 10.94 -12.39 -9.92
N PHE A 489 9.64 -12.57 -9.99
CA PHE A 489 8.92 -12.65 -11.25
C PHE A 489 7.55 -11.99 -11.13
N ARG A 490 7.01 -11.59 -12.30
CA ARG A 490 5.64 -11.13 -12.43
C ARG A 490 5.07 -11.66 -13.75
N PRO A 491 3.89 -12.32 -13.77
CA PRO A 491 3.23 -12.71 -15.00
C PRO A 491 2.87 -11.47 -15.83
N ASN A 492 3.13 -11.51 -17.12
CA ASN A 492 2.63 -10.55 -18.09
C ASN A 492 1.22 -10.92 -18.51
N SER A 493 0.38 -9.94 -18.77
CA SER A 493 -0.97 -10.13 -19.34
C SER A 493 -0.97 -9.78 -20.82
N GLY A 494 -1.76 -10.51 -21.63
CA GLY A 494 -1.90 -10.28 -23.06
C GLY A 494 -1.21 -11.34 -23.92
N ILE A 495 -1.19 -11.09 -25.22
CA ILE A 495 -0.61 -11.97 -26.25
C ILE A 495 0.17 -11.17 -27.29
N GLY A 496 1.16 -11.80 -27.89
CA GLY A 496 1.87 -11.28 -29.06
C GLY A 496 1.02 -11.30 -30.34
N ILE A 497 1.53 -10.68 -31.37
CA ILE A 497 0.90 -10.66 -32.70
C ILE A 497 0.79 -12.08 -33.31
N ASP A 498 1.65 -12.99 -32.88
CA ASP A 498 1.66 -14.42 -33.22
C ASP A 498 0.70 -15.26 -32.35
N ASN A 499 -0.12 -14.62 -31.54
CA ASN A 499 -1.02 -15.23 -30.57
C ASN A 499 -0.31 -16.03 -29.45
N ALA A 500 1.01 -15.89 -29.31
CA ALA A 500 1.77 -16.50 -28.24
C ALA A 500 1.62 -15.72 -26.93
N ALA A 501 1.61 -16.44 -25.80
CA ALA A 501 1.64 -15.84 -24.49
C ALA A 501 3.04 -15.29 -24.18
N PHE A 502 3.09 -14.18 -23.46
CA PHE A 502 4.36 -13.56 -23.07
C PHE A 502 5.08 -14.32 -21.98
N PRO A 503 6.44 -14.38 -21.99
CA PRO A 503 7.19 -14.79 -20.83
C PRO A 503 6.90 -13.85 -19.66
N ALA A 504 7.02 -14.38 -18.43
CA ALA A 504 6.92 -13.52 -17.24
C ALA A 504 8.05 -12.49 -17.24
N GLU A 505 7.78 -11.32 -16.68
CA GLU A 505 8.83 -10.41 -16.24
C GLU A 505 9.72 -11.15 -15.23
N ALA A 506 11.02 -11.04 -15.38
CA ALA A 506 12.01 -11.64 -14.49
C ALA A 506 12.86 -10.51 -13.89
N SER A 507 13.07 -10.57 -12.59
CA SER A 507 13.88 -9.56 -11.90
C SER A 507 15.02 -10.21 -11.10
N ARG A 508 16.11 -9.45 -10.96
CA ARG A 508 17.25 -9.77 -10.13
C ARG A 508 17.63 -8.54 -9.33
N ALA A 509 17.79 -8.71 -8.03
CA ALA A 509 18.18 -7.64 -7.13
C ALA A 509 19.41 -8.05 -6.31
N HIS A 510 20.28 -7.09 -6.08
CA HIS A 510 21.42 -7.16 -5.17
C HIS A 510 21.37 -5.97 -4.23
N GLU A 511 21.65 -6.21 -2.97
CA GLU A 511 21.65 -5.18 -1.93
C GLU A 511 22.80 -5.42 -0.96
N ILE A 512 23.46 -4.33 -0.55
CA ILE A 512 24.39 -4.30 0.57
C ILE A 512 23.95 -3.20 1.52
N GLY A 513 24.15 -3.38 2.81
CA GLY A 513 23.75 -2.35 3.76
C GLY A 513 24.34 -2.52 5.16
N ALA A 514 24.03 -1.53 5.97
CA ALA A 514 24.38 -1.47 7.37
C ALA A 514 23.17 -1.12 8.22
N LYS A 515 23.06 -1.72 9.39
CA LYS A 515 22.04 -1.43 10.39
C LYS A 515 22.67 -1.16 11.72
N VAL A 516 22.13 -0.18 12.43
CA VAL A 516 22.60 0.21 13.76
C VAL A 516 21.41 0.43 14.66
N GLU A 517 21.45 -0.12 15.86
CA GLU A 517 20.52 0.15 16.94
C GLU A 517 21.28 0.72 18.13
N THR A 518 21.08 2.01 18.42
CA THR A 518 21.78 2.63 19.53
C THR A 518 21.14 2.25 20.88
N PRO A 519 21.90 2.21 21.99
CA PRO A 519 21.34 2.04 23.32
C PRO A 519 20.29 3.11 23.68
N GLY A 520 20.41 4.31 23.10
CA GLY A 520 19.46 5.42 23.27
C GLY A 520 18.12 5.21 22.57
N GLY A 521 17.96 4.15 21.74
CA GLY A 521 16.70 3.79 21.11
C GLY A 521 16.51 4.29 19.69
N ILE A 522 17.58 4.67 18.98
CA ILE A 522 17.55 4.96 17.54
C ILE A 522 17.89 3.70 16.76
N ALA A 523 17.07 3.39 15.75
CA ALA A 523 17.37 2.42 14.71
C ALA A 523 17.69 3.16 13.40
N ALA A 524 18.77 2.77 12.73
CA ALA A 524 19.21 3.29 11.44
C ALA A 524 19.46 2.15 10.46
N THR A 525 19.06 2.31 9.21
CA THR A 525 19.36 1.41 8.10
C THR A 525 19.84 2.20 6.91
N LEU A 526 21.02 1.85 6.39
CA LEU A 526 21.58 2.34 5.15
C LEU A 526 21.64 1.17 4.16
N ALA A 527 21.11 1.35 2.97
CA ALA A 527 21.12 0.35 1.91
C ALA A 527 21.57 0.93 0.57
N LEU A 528 22.40 0.18 -0.14
CA LEU A 528 22.74 0.39 -1.54
C LEU A 528 22.17 -0.78 -2.34
N TYR A 529 21.44 -0.51 -3.40
CA TYR A 529 20.76 -1.54 -4.18
C TYR A 529 20.93 -1.36 -5.68
N ARG A 530 20.80 -2.49 -6.39
CA ARG A 530 20.62 -2.56 -7.83
C ARG A 530 19.58 -3.63 -8.15
N ILE A 531 18.61 -3.27 -9.00
CA ILE A 531 17.53 -4.13 -9.47
C ILE A 531 17.50 -4.04 -10.99
N ASP A 532 17.59 -5.19 -11.66
CA ASP A 532 17.41 -5.32 -13.11
C ASP A 532 16.13 -6.14 -13.37
N LYS A 533 15.30 -5.76 -14.35
CA LYS A 533 14.04 -6.42 -14.70
C LYS A 533 13.94 -6.52 -16.21
N ASP A 534 13.72 -7.74 -16.72
CA ASP A 534 13.61 -8.08 -18.13
C ASP A 534 12.18 -8.50 -18.49
N ASN A 535 11.90 -8.63 -19.80
CA ASN A 535 10.62 -9.04 -20.39
C ASN A 535 9.48 -8.04 -20.08
N VAL A 536 9.82 -6.78 -19.90
CA VAL A 536 8.81 -5.73 -19.72
C VAL A 536 8.09 -5.52 -21.06
N LEU A 537 6.76 -5.47 -21.01
CA LEU A 537 5.98 -5.27 -22.21
C LEU A 537 6.17 -3.85 -22.77
N THR A 538 6.41 -3.78 -24.07
CA THR A 538 6.45 -2.54 -24.86
C THR A 538 5.50 -2.67 -26.04
N PRO A 539 4.94 -1.57 -26.58
CA PRO A 539 4.13 -1.61 -27.79
C PRO A 539 4.87 -2.27 -28.95
N ASN A 540 4.15 -3.07 -29.74
CA ASN A 540 4.72 -3.62 -30.97
C ASN A 540 4.92 -2.50 -32.00
N PRO A 541 6.14 -2.28 -32.54
CA PRO A 541 6.42 -1.18 -33.46
C PRO A 541 5.73 -1.33 -34.83
N VAL A 542 5.31 -2.54 -35.19
CA VAL A 542 4.63 -2.82 -36.46
C VAL A 542 3.11 -2.70 -36.30
N ASN A 543 2.56 -3.12 -35.16
CA ASN A 543 1.14 -3.03 -34.85
C ASN A 543 0.94 -2.72 -33.37
N THR A 544 0.62 -1.47 -33.07
CA THR A 544 0.51 -0.94 -31.68
C THR A 544 -0.69 -1.51 -30.89
N ASP A 545 -1.59 -2.28 -31.51
CA ASP A 545 -2.64 -3.02 -30.82
C ASP A 545 -2.09 -4.24 -30.06
N PHE A 546 -0.85 -4.61 -30.33
CA PHE A 546 -0.13 -5.71 -29.68
C PHE A 546 1.07 -5.19 -28.87
N SER A 547 1.61 -6.06 -28.03
CA SER A 547 2.83 -5.78 -27.26
C SER A 547 3.92 -6.79 -27.59
N LEU A 548 5.15 -6.47 -27.21
CA LEU A 548 6.32 -7.34 -27.26
C LEU A 548 7.00 -7.38 -25.87
N PRO A 549 7.52 -8.52 -25.41
CA PRO A 549 8.30 -8.60 -24.16
C PRO A 549 9.76 -8.18 -24.41
N ALA A 550 9.95 -7.03 -25.04
CA ALA A 550 11.25 -6.56 -25.51
C ALA A 550 11.94 -5.60 -24.54
N GLY A 551 11.20 -5.00 -23.60
CA GLY A 551 11.71 -4.00 -22.69
C GLY A 551 12.55 -4.58 -21.57
N ALA A 552 13.55 -3.80 -21.14
CA ALA A 552 14.28 -4.03 -19.91
C ALA A 552 14.40 -2.73 -19.14
N VAL A 553 14.40 -2.83 -17.82
CA VAL A 553 14.47 -1.67 -16.92
C VAL A 553 15.41 -1.96 -15.78
N ALA A 554 16.08 -0.92 -15.27
CA ALA A 554 16.94 -1.03 -14.11
C ALA A 554 16.71 0.11 -13.13
N SER A 555 16.87 -0.19 -11.85
CA SER A 555 16.86 0.79 -10.78
C SER A 555 18.05 0.57 -9.87
N LYS A 556 18.76 1.64 -9.51
CA LYS A 556 19.83 1.62 -8.52
C LYS A 556 19.72 2.83 -7.61
N GLY A 557 20.15 2.68 -6.39
CA GLY A 557 20.01 3.78 -5.45
C GLY A 557 20.63 3.55 -4.09
N LEU A 558 20.47 4.57 -3.27
CA LEU A 558 20.83 4.59 -1.86
C LEU A 558 19.58 4.96 -1.06
N GLU A 559 19.35 4.27 0.04
CA GLU A 559 18.28 4.56 0.98
C GLU A 559 18.82 4.67 2.40
N LEU A 560 18.32 5.64 3.14
CA LEU A 560 18.58 5.84 4.56
C LEU A 560 17.25 5.96 5.29
N ASP A 561 17.03 5.11 6.28
CA ASP A 561 15.91 5.19 7.21
C ASP A 561 16.41 5.31 8.64
N LEU A 562 15.86 6.27 9.39
CA LEU A 562 16.17 6.54 10.79
C LEU A 562 14.88 6.63 11.60
N ALA A 563 14.81 5.97 12.75
CA ALA A 563 13.66 6.10 13.63
C ALA A 563 14.04 5.82 15.08
N GLY A 564 13.39 6.52 15.99
CA GLY A 564 13.55 6.23 17.40
C GLY A 564 13.53 7.46 18.30
N ARG A 565 14.10 7.29 19.49
CA ARG A 565 14.22 8.34 20.49
C ARG A 565 15.65 8.92 20.46
N LEU A 566 15.75 10.20 20.09
CA LEU A 566 17.04 10.90 20.05
C LEU A 566 17.54 11.19 21.47
N ARG A 567 16.63 11.59 22.36
CA ARG A 567 16.81 11.77 23.79
C ARG A 567 15.46 11.69 24.48
N ARG A 568 15.43 11.69 25.83
CA ARG A 568 14.17 11.75 26.57
C ARG A 568 13.34 12.93 26.10
N GLY A 569 12.07 12.69 25.76
CA GLY A 569 11.16 13.70 25.24
C GLY A 569 11.42 14.17 23.80
N LEU A 570 12.31 13.52 23.00
CA LEU A 570 12.53 13.88 21.60
C LEU A 570 12.57 12.63 20.72
N ARG A 571 11.58 12.50 19.82
CA ARG A 571 11.42 11.41 18.87
C ARG A 571 11.74 11.88 17.45
N LEU A 572 12.36 11.00 16.68
CA LEU A 572 12.80 11.24 15.30
C LEU A 572 12.27 10.15 14.38
N SER A 573 11.75 10.54 13.23
CA SER A 573 11.62 9.69 12.03
C SER A 573 12.17 10.44 10.84
N ALA A 574 13.14 9.86 10.15
CA ALA A 574 13.70 10.43 8.94
C ALA A 574 13.91 9.36 7.88
N ALA A 575 13.73 9.73 6.63
CA ALA A 575 13.96 8.87 5.49
C ALA A 575 14.52 9.70 4.32
N TYR A 576 15.49 9.14 3.61
CA TYR A 576 16.05 9.72 2.40
C TYR A 576 16.30 8.62 1.37
N ALA A 577 16.04 8.93 0.09
CA ALA A 577 16.38 8.04 -1.01
C ALA A 577 16.97 8.82 -2.19
N TYR A 578 18.02 8.24 -2.77
CA TYR A 578 18.43 8.50 -4.13
C TYR A 578 18.02 7.32 -5.00
N THR A 579 17.25 7.57 -6.07
CA THR A 579 16.72 6.54 -6.98
C THR A 579 17.00 6.90 -8.43
N ASP A 580 17.78 6.09 -9.13
CA ASP A 580 18.00 6.20 -10.58
C ASP A 580 17.35 5.00 -11.28
N ALA A 581 16.07 5.15 -11.63
CA ALA A 581 15.25 4.14 -12.32
C ALA A 581 15.08 4.51 -13.79
N ARG A 582 15.49 3.59 -14.69
CA ARG A 582 15.55 3.84 -16.14
C ARG A 582 15.16 2.64 -16.97
N VAL A 583 14.62 2.92 -18.15
CA VAL A 583 14.53 1.96 -19.25
C VAL A 583 15.93 1.70 -19.79
N THR A 584 16.39 0.45 -19.77
CA THR A 584 17.70 0.04 -20.29
C THR A 584 17.60 -0.52 -21.70
N ARG A 585 16.44 -1.08 -22.06
CA ARG A 585 16.09 -1.47 -23.43
C ARG A 585 14.63 -1.06 -23.67
N GLY A 586 14.43 -0.18 -24.59
CA GLY A 586 13.13 0.37 -24.96
C GLY A 586 12.80 0.10 -26.44
N ASP A 587 11.88 0.89 -26.98
CA ASP A 587 11.42 0.87 -28.35
C ASP A 587 11.26 2.31 -28.90
N ASN A 588 10.55 2.46 -30.01
CA ASN A 588 10.29 3.77 -30.63
C ASN A 588 9.38 4.68 -29.78
N THR A 589 8.56 4.11 -28.90
CA THR A 589 7.63 4.83 -28.03
C THR A 589 8.30 5.21 -26.70
N ILE A 590 9.10 4.29 -26.16
CA ILE A 590 9.81 4.44 -24.88
C ILE A 590 11.29 4.24 -25.14
N ARG A 591 12.07 5.32 -25.17
CA ARG A 591 13.51 5.27 -25.47
C ARG A 591 14.34 4.66 -24.34
N SER A 592 15.37 3.93 -24.71
CA SER A 592 16.45 3.58 -23.77
C SER A 592 17.02 4.83 -23.13
N GLY A 593 17.26 4.78 -21.80
CA GLY A 593 17.67 5.92 -21.00
C GLY A 593 16.54 6.74 -20.40
N SER A 594 15.28 6.59 -20.88
CA SER A 594 14.10 7.25 -20.30
C SER A 594 13.96 6.89 -18.82
N ARG A 595 13.62 7.89 -18.01
CA ARG A 595 13.39 7.71 -16.57
C ARG A 595 11.93 7.35 -16.29
N PHE A 596 11.72 6.65 -15.21
CA PHE A 596 10.37 6.30 -14.79
C PHE A 596 9.57 7.53 -14.35
N PRO A 597 8.26 7.60 -14.75
CA PRO A 597 7.41 8.71 -14.37
C PRO A 597 7.15 8.72 -12.86
N ASN A 598 6.95 9.91 -12.33
CA ASN A 598 6.69 10.19 -10.91
C ASN A 598 7.81 9.77 -9.95
N VAL A 599 8.93 9.26 -10.40
CA VAL A 599 10.05 8.80 -9.57
C VAL A 599 11.10 9.91 -9.47
N PRO A 600 11.22 10.59 -8.31
CA PRO A 600 12.25 11.60 -8.11
C PRO A 600 13.61 10.93 -7.93
N ARG A 601 14.68 11.60 -8.37
CA ARG A 601 16.05 11.17 -8.03
C ARG A 601 16.34 11.29 -6.55
N HIS A 602 15.87 12.37 -5.94
CA HIS A 602 16.06 12.66 -4.53
C HIS A 602 14.71 12.87 -3.88
N GLY A 603 14.44 12.17 -2.81
CA GLY A 603 13.27 12.33 -1.99
C GLY A 603 13.59 12.05 -0.53
N GLY A 604 12.89 12.71 0.36
CA GLY A 604 13.09 12.45 1.79
C GLY A 604 12.08 13.16 2.66
N ASN A 605 12.02 12.70 3.90
CA ASN A 605 11.20 13.30 4.93
C ASN A 605 11.95 13.30 6.27
N LEU A 606 11.59 14.26 7.09
CA LEU A 606 12.05 14.38 8.46
C LEU A 606 10.85 14.75 9.32
N LEU A 607 10.64 14.05 10.41
CA LEU A 607 9.67 14.35 11.45
C LEU A 607 10.37 14.34 12.80
N LEU A 608 10.27 15.44 13.53
CA LEU A 608 10.73 15.59 14.89
C LEU A 608 9.53 15.88 15.79
N VAL A 609 9.42 15.18 16.91
CA VAL A 609 8.37 15.38 17.90
C VAL A 609 9.03 15.51 19.27
N ALA A 610 8.88 16.69 19.87
CA ALA A 610 9.34 17.02 21.20
C ALA A 610 8.18 16.96 22.21
N GLY A 611 8.44 16.50 23.42
CA GLY A 611 7.47 16.36 24.49
C GLY A 611 7.28 14.92 24.94
N ASP A 612 6.32 14.73 25.82
CA ASP A 612 5.98 13.46 26.45
C ASP A 612 4.51 13.07 26.18
N ASP A 613 3.97 12.18 26.99
CA ASP A 613 2.59 11.72 26.85
C ASP A 613 1.56 12.79 27.23
N GLY A 614 1.92 13.79 28.06
CA GLY A 614 1.03 14.89 28.47
C GLY A 614 0.94 16.00 27.43
N ALA A 615 2.07 16.39 26.83
CA ALA A 615 2.09 17.42 25.80
C ALA A 615 3.22 17.17 24.81
N SER A 616 2.96 17.37 23.54
CA SER A 616 3.98 17.26 22.50
C SER A 616 3.77 18.26 21.37
N LEU A 617 4.89 18.70 20.81
CA LEU A 617 4.95 19.57 19.62
C LEU A 617 5.88 18.94 18.61
N GLY A 618 5.49 18.93 17.34
CA GLY A 618 6.29 18.35 16.28
C GLY A 618 6.30 19.19 15.02
N ALA A 619 7.36 19.01 14.26
CA ALA A 619 7.48 19.57 12.92
C ALA A 619 8.03 18.52 11.96
N GLY A 620 7.54 18.55 10.74
CA GLY A 620 8.01 17.66 9.67
C GLY A 620 8.22 18.39 8.36
N VAL A 621 9.17 17.91 7.58
CA VAL A 621 9.47 18.40 6.24
C VAL A 621 9.51 17.22 5.29
N THR A 622 8.86 17.36 4.14
CA THR A 622 8.92 16.39 3.04
C THR A 622 9.43 17.08 1.80
N TYR A 623 10.51 16.55 1.21
CA TYR A 623 11.08 16.99 -0.05
C TYR A 623 10.90 15.92 -1.13
N VAL A 624 10.44 16.34 -2.29
CA VAL A 624 10.34 15.50 -3.50
C VAL A 624 10.99 16.26 -4.66
N GLY A 625 12.03 15.67 -5.22
CA GLY A 625 12.77 16.24 -6.34
C GLY A 625 11.97 16.31 -7.64
N GLU A 626 12.49 17.04 -8.62
CA GLU A 626 11.94 17.06 -9.98
C GLU A 626 11.88 15.63 -10.57
N ARG A 627 10.82 15.36 -11.32
CA ARG A 627 10.57 14.05 -11.90
C ARG A 627 9.79 14.15 -13.21
N PHE A 628 9.93 13.15 -14.07
CA PHE A 628 9.13 13.07 -15.29
C PHE A 628 7.66 12.79 -14.96
N GLY A 629 6.73 13.38 -15.72
CA GLY A 629 5.30 13.18 -15.56
C GLY A 629 4.74 12.07 -16.45
N ASP A 630 5.50 11.68 -17.49
CA ASP A 630 5.19 10.54 -18.34
C ASP A 630 6.48 9.85 -18.83
N VAL A 631 6.33 8.74 -19.54
CA VAL A 631 7.45 7.92 -20.05
C VAL A 631 7.61 8.03 -21.56
N ALA A 632 6.73 8.81 -22.24
CA ALA A 632 6.75 8.91 -23.69
C ALA A 632 8.06 9.50 -24.22
N ALA A 633 8.64 8.89 -25.23
CA ALA A 633 9.91 9.28 -25.81
C ALA A 633 9.94 10.72 -26.39
N SER A 634 8.77 11.20 -26.80
CA SER A 634 8.58 12.54 -27.37
C SER A 634 8.32 13.62 -26.31
N SER A 635 8.18 13.24 -25.04
CA SER A 635 7.78 14.13 -23.94
C SER A 635 8.98 14.47 -23.04
N ASP A 636 9.19 15.75 -22.79
CA ASP A 636 10.06 16.26 -21.70
C ASP A 636 9.20 16.83 -20.54
N PHE A 637 7.98 16.34 -20.41
CA PHE A 637 7.04 16.79 -19.41
C PHE A 637 7.54 16.44 -18.00
N ARG A 638 7.70 17.46 -17.17
CA ARG A 638 8.23 17.31 -15.79
C ARG A 638 7.30 17.91 -14.75
N LEU A 639 7.26 17.24 -13.63
CA LEU A 639 6.67 17.73 -12.41
C LEU A 639 7.76 18.43 -11.60
N PRO A 640 7.57 19.72 -11.23
CA PRO A 640 8.53 20.48 -10.45
C PRO A 640 8.84 19.85 -9.09
N ALA A 641 10.03 20.09 -8.57
CA ALA A 641 10.38 19.75 -7.20
C ALA A 641 9.56 20.58 -6.21
N TYR A 642 9.28 19.98 -5.04
CA TYR A 642 8.57 20.68 -3.97
C TYR A 642 9.06 20.28 -2.58
N THR A 643 8.83 21.19 -1.64
CA THR A 643 8.97 20.95 -0.21
C THR A 643 7.68 21.32 0.50
N THR A 644 7.16 20.43 1.31
CA THR A 644 6.03 20.70 2.20
C THR A 644 6.47 20.59 3.65
N THR A 645 5.85 21.39 4.51
CA THR A 645 6.09 21.41 5.96
C THR A 645 4.81 21.09 6.67
N ARG A 646 4.89 20.28 7.74
CA ARG A 646 3.77 20.01 8.65
C ARG A 646 4.10 20.44 10.07
N LEU A 647 3.08 20.82 10.81
CA LEU A 647 3.13 21.03 12.25
C LEU A 647 2.18 20.08 12.96
N LEU A 648 2.58 19.62 14.12
CA LEU A 648 1.86 18.70 14.98
C LEU A 648 1.85 19.25 16.38
N ALA A 649 0.71 19.22 17.05
CA ALA A 649 0.62 19.53 18.47
C ALA A 649 -0.33 18.53 19.11
N ALA A 650 -0.04 18.08 20.31
CA ALA A 650 -0.97 17.25 21.06
C ALA A 650 -0.88 17.62 22.56
N TYR A 651 -2.04 17.56 23.20
CA TYR A 651 -2.20 17.77 24.63
C TYR A 651 -3.10 16.69 25.21
N ALA A 652 -2.63 16.01 26.25
CA ALA A 652 -3.36 14.98 26.98
C ALA A 652 -3.39 15.37 28.47
N PRO A 653 -4.50 15.98 28.94
CA PRO A 653 -4.63 16.38 30.33
C PRO A 653 -4.55 15.18 31.30
N ASP A 654 -4.94 14.02 30.83
CA ASP A 654 -4.85 12.74 31.53
C ASP A 654 -4.65 11.57 30.56
N LYS A 655 -4.66 10.33 31.06
CA LYS A 655 -4.49 9.12 30.24
C LYS A 655 -5.70 8.81 29.33
N ARG A 656 -6.84 9.45 29.54
CA ARG A 656 -8.11 9.18 28.82
C ARG A 656 -8.30 10.13 27.67
N TRP A 657 -7.97 11.40 27.83
CA TRP A 657 -8.25 12.44 26.84
C TRP A 657 -6.97 12.88 26.12
N ARG A 658 -7.08 13.05 24.84
CA ARG A 658 -6.03 13.66 24.01
C ARG A 658 -6.66 14.56 22.95
N LEU A 659 -6.20 15.80 22.89
CA LEU A 659 -6.47 16.71 21.79
C LEU A 659 -5.23 16.79 20.91
N ALA A 660 -5.39 16.61 19.60
CA ALA A 660 -4.31 16.72 18.62
C ALA A 660 -4.67 17.70 17.51
N LEU A 661 -3.70 18.49 17.07
CA LEU A 661 -3.78 19.36 15.91
C LEU A 661 -2.67 18.98 14.92
N ASN A 662 -3.03 18.70 13.69
CA ASN A 662 -2.12 18.46 12.58
C ASN A 662 -2.39 19.52 11.50
N VAL A 663 -1.34 20.20 11.06
CA VAL A 663 -1.38 21.15 9.94
C VAL A 663 -0.44 20.65 8.87
N ASP A 664 -0.96 20.24 7.73
CA ASP A 664 -0.20 19.79 6.57
C ASP A 664 -0.03 20.93 5.56
N ASN A 665 1.09 20.91 4.83
CA ASN A 665 1.46 21.95 3.86
C ASN A 665 1.34 23.36 4.45
N LEU A 666 1.98 23.61 5.59
CA LEU A 666 1.86 24.83 6.41
C LEU A 666 2.01 26.14 5.60
N PHE A 667 2.94 26.15 4.63
CA PHE A 667 3.25 27.32 3.81
C PHE A 667 2.43 27.41 2.52
N ASP A 668 1.38 26.58 2.41
CA ASP A 668 0.47 26.54 1.26
C ASP A 668 1.20 26.39 -0.09
N ARG A 669 2.27 25.57 -0.11
CA ARG A 669 3.05 25.32 -1.32
C ARG A 669 2.18 24.66 -2.38
N ARG A 670 2.08 25.28 -3.55
CA ARG A 670 1.50 24.63 -4.73
C ARG A 670 2.45 23.57 -5.24
N TYR A 671 1.96 22.36 -5.42
CA TYR A 671 2.72 21.22 -5.95
C TYR A 671 1.82 20.23 -6.66
N PHE A 672 2.42 19.25 -7.33
CA PHE A 672 1.73 18.19 -8.04
C PHE A 672 2.16 16.85 -7.46
N ALA A 673 1.19 16.03 -7.03
CA ALA A 673 1.46 14.76 -6.36
C ALA A 673 1.99 13.71 -7.35
N SER A 674 1.34 13.61 -8.51
CA SER A 674 1.70 12.66 -9.58
C SER A 674 1.12 13.11 -10.92
N ALA A 675 1.49 12.43 -11.99
CA ALA A 675 0.83 12.53 -13.28
C ALA A 675 0.73 11.13 -13.91
N TYR A 676 -0.26 10.93 -14.74
CA TYR A 676 -0.34 9.79 -15.65
C TYR A 676 0.13 10.19 -17.06
N SER A 677 -0.19 11.41 -17.45
CA SER A 677 0.21 12.07 -18.70
C SER A 677 0.11 13.58 -18.52
N GLN A 678 0.46 14.35 -19.56
CA GLN A 678 0.27 15.80 -19.58
C GLN A 678 -1.20 16.24 -19.37
N LEU A 679 -2.16 15.39 -19.72
CA LEU A 679 -3.60 15.70 -19.56
C LEU A 679 -4.15 15.33 -18.17
N TRP A 680 -3.44 14.49 -17.43
CA TRP A 680 -3.92 13.93 -16.17
C TRP A 680 -2.87 14.13 -15.07
N VAL A 681 -2.81 15.36 -14.57
CA VAL A 681 -1.89 15.75 -13.50
C VAL A 681 -2.65 15.95 -12.21
N ALA A 682 -2.34 15.17 -11.19
CA ALA A 682 -2.95 15.26 -9.87
C ALA A 682 -2.29 16.38 -9.06
N PRO A 683 -3.00 17.49 -8.74
CA PRO A 683 -2.51 18.50 -7.82
C PRO A 683 -2.33 17.92 -6.41
N GLY A 684 -1.31 18.41 -5.72
CA GLY A 684 -1.13 18.13 -4.30
C GLY A 684 -2.06 18.97 -3.43
N SER A 685 -2.34 18.47 -2.21
CA SER A 685 -3.22 19.17 -1.27
C SER A 685 -2.64 20.54 -0.88
N ILE A 686 -3.49 21.55 -0.90
CA ILE A 686 -3.19 22.87 -0.32
C ILE A 686 -3.08 22.75 1.20
N ARG A 687 -2.76 23.85 1.90
CA ARG A 687 -2.72 23.86 3.37
C ARG A 687 -4.02 23.32 3.96
N SER A 688 -3.88 22.37 4.87
CA SER A 688 -5.03 21.79 5.55
C SER A 688 -4.72 21.55 7.03
N ALA A 689 -5.73 21.68 7.86
CA ALA A 689 -5.65 21.46 9.29
C ALA A 689 -6.66 20.38 9.72
N ARG A 690 -6.30 19.60 10.74
CA ARG A 690 -7.18 18.62 11.39
C ARG A 690 -7.03 18.71 12.89
N ALA A 691 -8.13 18.91 13.59
CA ALA A 691 -8.22 18.73 15.04
C ALA A 691 -8.87 17.39 15.34
N THR A 692 -8.28 16.63 16.27
CA THR A 692 -8.77 15.31 16.69
C THR A 692 -8.89 15.27 18.20
N LEU A 693 -10.08 14.98 18.71
CA LEU A 693 -10.34 14.67 20.11
C LEU A 693 -10.40 13.14 20.25
N SER A 694 -9.54 12.60 21.08
CA SER A 694 -9.48 11.16 21.37
C SER A 694 -9.88 10.89 22.82
N TYR A 695 -10.69 9.86 23.02
CA TYR A 695 -10.99 9.29 24.34
C TYR A 695 -10.52 7.83 24.37
N ARG A 696 -9.86 7.43 25.47
CA ARG A 696 -9.36 6.06 25.72
C ARG A 696 -9.77 5.61 27.12
N TYR A 697 -10.29 4.39 27.20
CA TYR A 697 -10.69 3.76 28.48
C TYR A 697 -9.95 2.43 28.64
#